data_3f71bc5fcd5715b73b63483609c1ee69
#
_entry.id   3f71bc5fcd5715b73b63483609c1ee69
#
_cell.length_a   1.000
_cell.length_b   1.000
_cell.length_c   1.000
_cell.angle_alpha   90.00
_cell.angle_beta   90.00
_cell.angle_gamma   90.00
#
_symmetry.space_group_name_H-M   'P 1'
#
loop_
_entity.id
_entity.type
_entity.pdbx_description
1 polymer ?
#
loop_
_entity_poly.entity_id
_entity_poly.type
_entity_poly.pdbx_seq_one_letter_code
_entity_poly.pdbx_strand_id
1 'polypeptide(L)'
;MKTLVKPLSLSIALWFSSTAQATDFDINLRDGLACKQQGLIHQAEQNLLQAQLAAQTPQQQAKAAGELGAIYARLHRYSESKPLLEKAYQVSQDSQKATYANWLGNLYSAQHESKQANEYYTQAAGLAGDNQALVLRINLNSARGLTPSEHLEALNKLNTQLDAIANTEEKIRLYLNLGEQAHALASESGLSLAYDAFDKAKTLSINTLQASRLQAESLNALASLYEDQKRFDESLRLTWQALALMQNSEERDLLFTLEWRQGRLLRQTQQIEAARSAYQRAVEHLEIIRQDIPVDYQNGKSSFRETLEPVYLGLADLLLQQAQQETGEIKQKHLKTARDTVELIKQTELEDFLGGRCTVENARHASIEEMDDKTAIIYPIILPQRLEILVGTKKGLSQFVVPVEALAFNTQVQKMARNLRNKVPSNMPKLYNWLVLPEETLLKEQGIETLVFVPDGSLRLLPMSALFDGKQYLIEKYAVATSPGLTLFDPKPFQRKTVSTLLLGMSDPGGVVEKLPAPVISGFIHIDENSDTSKDTPAETQSKETENSRNLSEKGRSLRELVRKNNGNIAELMRSAEFIAGVKEQLKLPGVKQEVTALSQQLGKNKLLLDNHFTIEHFKEEVMLSPYAIVHIASHGVFGSNAESSFLMSYDDLLHIDDLEMLLKSDKFEKEPIELLTLSACQTAEGDDRAPLGFSGVALKAHARSALGTLWPISDDAAFNLMTHFYQNLIDKKMTKVKALQQAQLVLLKQTDMKNPFYWSPFILVGNWL
;
A
#
# COMPACT_ATOMS: atom_id res chain seq x y z
N MET A 1 -53.48 37.69 75.28
CA MET A 1 -54.05 38.38 74.12
C MET A 1 -53.41 37.86 72.87
N LYS A 2 -54.21 37.22 72.06
CA LYS A 2 -53.80 36.54 70.78
C LYS A 2 -53.85 37.59 69.68
N THR A 3 -52.79 37.78 68.93
CA THR A 3 -52.78 38.50 67.66
C THR A 3 -52.36 37.56 66.54
N LEU A 4 -53.31 37.29 65.65
CA LEU A 4 -53.12 36.54 64.41
C LEU A 4 -52.24 37.34 63.42
N VAL A 5 -51.23 36.67 62.88
CA VAL A 5 -50.52 37.13 61.68
C VAL A 5 -50.85 36.15 60.59
N LYS A 6 -51.47 36.62 59.49
CA LYS A 6 -51.68 35.85 58.25
C LYS A 6 -50.42 35.71 57.48
N PRO A 7 -50.15 34.56 56.86
CA PRO A 7 -49.00 34.42 55.96
C PRO A 7 -49.33 34.96 54.55
N LEU A 8 -48.47 35.86 54.03
CA LEU A 8 -48.44 36.25 52.64
C LEU A 8 -47.86 35.09 51.82
N SER A 9 -48.64 34.57 50.92
CA SER A 9 -48.20 33.61 49.95
C SER A 9 -47.42 34.31 48.81
N LEU A 10 -46.10 34.19 48.81
CA LEU A 10 -45.25 34.61 47.69
C LEU A 10 -45.26 33.50 46.68
N SER A 11 -45.94 33.68 45.55
CA SER A 11 -45.83 32.77 44.37
C SER A 11 -44.55 33.07 43.65
N ILE A 12 -43.50 32.25 43.88
CA ILE A 12 -42.29 32.22 43.08
C ILE A 12 -42.63 31.43 41.81
N ALA A 13 -42.80 32.13 40.69
CA ALA A 13 -42.84 31.53 39.37
C ALA A 13 -41.44 31.05 39.05
N LEU A 14 -41.21 29.76 39.20
CA LEU A 14 -40.02 29.06 38.67
C LEU A 14 -40.09 29.11 37.14
N TRP A 15 -39.32 30.03 36.55
CA TRP A 15 -38.93 29.93 35.14
C TRP A 15 -37.99 28.76 35.01
N PHE A 16 -38.50 27.62 34.63
CA PHE A 16 -37.64 26.54 34.06
C PHE A 16 -37.18 27.01 32.71
N SER A 17 -35.98 27.58 32.64
CA SER A 17 -35.22 27.59 31.40
C SER A 17 -34.84 26.13 31.13
N SER A 18 -35.57 25.49 30.24
CA SER A 18 -35.17 24.19 29.68
C SER A 18 -33.89 24.40 28.89
N THR A 19 -32.75 24.22 29.52
CA THR A 19 -31.54 23.88 28.79
C THR A 19 -31.82 22.51 28.16
N ALA A 20 -32.16 22.50 26.90
CA ALA A 20 -32.25 21.24 26.16
C ALA A 20 -30.90 20.52 26.35
N GLN A 21 -30.90 19.36 27.03
CA GLN A 21 -29.74 18.49 27.09
C GLN A 21 -29.40 18.11 25.66
N ALA A 22 -28.15 18.31 25.27
CA ALA A 22 -27.66 17.89 23.96
C ALA A 22 -27.94 16.40 23.80
N THR A 23 -28.51 16.02 22.66
CA THR A 23 -28.77 14.59 22.34
C THR A 23 -27.46 13.90 22.00
N ASP A 24 -27.42 12.57 22.09
CA ASP A 24 -26.26 11.78 21.66
C ASP A 24 -25.88 12.10 20.20
N PHE A 25 -26.86 12.38 19.36
CA PHE A 25 -26.64 12.86 18.00
C PHE A 25 -25.84 14.17 17.97
N ASP A 26 -26.26 15.17 18.74
CA ASP A 26 -25.63 16.50 18.73
C ASP A 26 -24.21 16.46 19.30
N ILE A 27 -23.97 15.64 20.32
CA ILE A 27 -22.63 15.43 20.91
C ILE A 27 -21.71 14.78 19.88
N ASN A 28 -22.10 13.64 19.34
CA ASN A 28 -21.27 12.89 18.39
C ASN A 28 -21.04 13.68 17.09
N LEU A 29 -22.03 14.41 16.59
CA LEU A 29 -21.88 15.25 15.42
C LEU A 29 -20.89 16.40 15.68
N ARG A 30 -21.02 17.09 16.82
CA ARG A 30 -20.11 18.19 17.21
C ARG A 30 -18.67 17.67 17.32
N ASP A 31 -18.47 16.57 18.02
CA ASP A 31 -17.17 15.99 18.27
C ASP A 31 -16.55 15.47 16.96
N GLY A 32 -17.36 14.86 16.08
CA GLY A 32 -16.92 14.46 14.74
C GLY A 32 -16.49 15.64 13.87
N LEU A 33 -17.25 16.75 13.90
CA LEU A 33 -16.87 17.96 13.17
C LEU A 33 -15.62 18.63 13.75
N ALA A 34 -15.44 18.61 15.07
CA ALA A 34 -14.23 19.12 15.72
C ALA A 34 -13.00 18.30 15.33
N CYS A 35 -13.08 16.97 15.37
CA CYS A 35 -12.02 16.07 14.91
C CYS A 35 -11.67 16.30 13.42
N LYS A 36 -12.70 16.46 12.57
CA LYS A 36 -12.51 16.79 11.13
C LYS A 36 -11.73 18.09 10.93
N GLN A 37 -12.01 19.13 11.74
CA GLN A 37 -11.30 20.41 11.69
C GLN A 37 -9.85 20.29 12.15
N GLN A 38 -9.57 19.40 13.11
CA GLN A 38 -8.21 19.11 13.61
C GLN A 38 -7.40 18.18 12.71
N GLY A 39 -7.98 17.67 11.62
CA GLY A 39 -7.34 16.71 10.73
C GLY A 39 -7.34 15.26 11.22
N LEU A 40 -8.01 14.97 12.34
CA LEU A 40 -8.16 13.63 12.93
C LEU A 40 -9.32 12.89 12.25
N ILE A 41 -9.11 12.49 10.99
CA ILE A 41 -10.15 12.03 10.08
C ILE A 41 -10.77 10.71 10.52
N HIS A 42 -9.94 9.77 10.99
CA HIS A 42 -10.46 8.49 11.50
C HIS A 42 -11.34 8.65 12.76
N GLN A 43 -10.93 9.52 13.69
CA GLN A 43 -11.77 9.83 14.86
C GLN A 43 -13.05 10.56 14.46
N ALA A 44 -12.98 11.46 13.47
CA ALA A 44 -14.13 12.12 12.90
C ALA A 44 -15.10 11.10 12.27
N GLU A 45 -14.60 10.12 11.52
CA GLU A 45 -15.39 9.01 10.97
C GLU A 45 -16.14 8.26 12.07
N GLN A 46 -15.44 7.82 13.12
CA GLN A 46 -16.04 7.09 14.23
C GLN A 46 -17.16 7.88 14.91
N ASN A 47 -16.92 9.15 15.25
CA ASN A 47 -17.92 10.00 15.89
C ASN A 47 -19.12 10.25 14.96
N LEU A 48 -18.91 10.46 13.66
CA LEU A 48 -20.00 10.68 12.71
C LEU A 48 -20.80 9.41 12.43
N LEU A 49 -20.19 8.22 12.48
CA LEU A 49 -20.92 6.95 12.46
C LEU A 49 -21.82 6.80 13.69
N GLN A 50 -21.33 7.15 14.88
CA GLN A 50 -22.17 7.17 16.08
C GLN A 50 -23.29 8.21 15.98
N ALA A 51 -23.03 9.39 15.41
CA ALA A 51 -24.05 10.38 15.13
C ALA A 51 -25.12 9.83 14.17
N GLN A 52 -24.71 9.13 13.12
CA GLN A 52 -25.63 8.51 12.16
C GLN A 52 -26.52 7.45 12.81
N LEU A 53 -25.98 6.63 13.73
CA LEU A 53 -26.74 5.64 14.49
C LEU A 53 -27.71 6.30 15.48
N ALA A 54 -27.33 7.42 16.10
CA ALA A 54 -28.15 8.16 17.06
C ALA A 54 -29.20 9.08 16.39
N ALA A 55 -29.17 9.24 15.06
CA ALA A 55 -30.07 10.13 14.33
C ALA A 55 -31.52 9.62 14.34
N GLN A 56 -32.44 10.47 14.82
CA GLN A 56 -33.85 10.15 14.96
C GLN A 56 -34.71 10.72 13.83
N THR A 57 -34.22 11.72 13.08
CA THR A 57 -34.94 12.36 11.99
C THR A 57 -34.25 12.21 10.66
N PRO A 58 -34.97 12.26 9.51
CA PRO A 58 -34.34 12.23 8.20
C PRO A 58 -33.29 13.33 7.99
N GLN A 59 -33.50 14.52 8.57
CA GLN A 59 -32.57 15.63 8.48
C GLN A 59 -31.28 15.37 9.28
N GLN A 60 -31.39 14.79 10.47
CA GLN A 60 -30.22 14.35 11.25
C GLN A 60 -29.43 13.28 10.51
N GLN A 61 -30.12 12.27 9.95
CA GLN A 61 -29.49 11.23 9.13
C GLN A 61 -28.78 11.82 7.91
N ALA A 62 -29.44 12.76 7.20
CA ALA A 62 -28.84 13.43 6.05
C ALA A 62 -27.59 14.25 6.44
N LYS A 63 -27.62 14.94 7.59
CA LYS A 63 -26.48 15.73 8.05
C LYS A 63 -25.27 14.85 8.39
N ALA A 64 -25.45 13.78 9.18
CA ALA A 64 -24.38 12.84 9.48
C ALA A 64 -23.87 12.14 8.21
N ALA A 65 -24.78 11.68 7.34
CA ALA A 65 -24.41 11.03 6.07
C ALA A 65 -23.62 11.98 5.15
N GLY A 66 -24.01 13.25 5.05
CA GLY A 66 -23.28 14.22 4.23
C GLY A 66 -21.86 14.46 4.72
N GLU A 67 -21.67 14.61 6.05
CA GLU A 67 -20.35 14.80 6.62
C GLU A 67 -19.47 13.54 6.50
N LEU A 68 -20.05 12.35 6.69
CA LEU A 68 -19.36 11.07 6.43
C LEU A 68 -19.00 10.93 4.94
N GLY A 69 -19.93 11.24 4.05
CA GLY A 69 -19.65 11.22 2.61
C GLY A 69 -18.52 12.15 2.21
N ALA A 70 -18.41 13.34 2.83
CA ALA A 70 -17.30 14.25 2.61
C ALA A 70 -15.97 13.70 3.13
N ILE A 71 -15.97 12.99 4.28
CA ILE A 71 -14.80 12.29 4.80
C ILE A 71 -14.37 11.16 3.83
N TYR A 72 -15.30 10.33 3.39
CA TYR A 72 -14.99 9.23 2.47
C TYR A 72 -14.48 9.73 1.13
N ALA A 73 -15.02 10.86 0.62
CA ALA A 73 -14.46 11.51 -0.58
C ALA A 73 -13.02 11.98 -0.36
N ARG A 74 -12.69 12.54 0.82
CA ARG A 74 -11.32 12.93 1.18
C ARG A 74 -10.37 11.74 1.32
N LEU A 75 -10.87 10.59 1.79
CA LEU A 75 -10.13 9.34 1.91
C LEU A 75 -10.12 8.53 0.60
N HIS A 76 -10.61 9.08 -0.50
CA HIS A 76 -10.74 8.46 -1.82
C HIS A 76 -11.61 7.17 -1.85
N ARG A 77 -12.42 6.96 -0.81
CA ARG A 77 -13.42 5.88 -0.69
C ARG A 77 -14.69 6.28 -1.45
N TYR A 78 -14.57 6.47 -2.76
CA TYR A 78 -15.63 7.08 -3.60
C TYR A 78 -16.91 6.24 -3.68
N SER A 79 -16.80 4.91 -3.68
CA SER A 79 -17.93 3.98 -3.67
C SER A 79 -18.81 4.10 -2.43
N GLU A 80 -18.22 4.41 -1.28
CA GLU A 80 -18.92 4.61 -0.01
C GLU A 80 -19.41 6.06 0.14
N SER A 81 -18.65 7.02 -0.39
CA SER A 81 -18.98 8.44 -0.35
C SER A 81 -20.24 8.76 -1.13
N LYS A 82 -20.36 8.25 -2.37
CA LYS A 82 -21.42 8.59 -3.31
C LYS A 82 -22.82 8.38 -2.76
N PRO A 83 -23.22 7.18 -2.27
CA PRO A 83 -24.58 6.96 -1.76
C PRO A 83 -24.92 7.83 -0.54
N LEU A 84 -23.94 8.17 0.30
CA LEU A 84 -24.14 9.02 1.46
C LEU A 84 -24.40 10.48 1.05
N LEU A 85 -23.62 11.02 0.12
CA LEU A 85 -23.79 12.36 -0.41
C LEU A 85 -25.09 12.49 -1.20
N GLU A 86 -25.47 11.51 -2.00
CA GLU A 86 -26.75 11.47 -2.74
C GLU A 86 -27.95 11.48 -1.76
N LYS A 87 -27.90 10.65 -0.71
CA LYS A 87 -28.93 10.64 0.34
C LYS A 87 -29.04 12.01 1.03
N ALA A 88 -27.91 12.60 1.39
CA ALA A 88 -27.88 13.92 2.02
C ALA A 88 -28.45 14.99 1.08
N TYR A 89 -28.09 14.98 -0.20
CA TYR A 89 -28.59 15.89 -1.21
C TYR A 89 -30.10 15.78 -1.42
N GLN A 90 -30.65 14.56 -1.45
CA GLN A 90 -32.10 14.34 -1.67
C GLN A 90 -32.96 14.89 -0.53
N VAL A 91 -32.52 14.73 0.72
CA VAL A 91 -33.30 15.10 1.93
C VAL A 91 -33.17 16.57 2.28
N SER A 92 -32.03 17.21 1.96
CA SER A 92 -31.72 18.58 2.38
C SER A 92 -32.37 19.64 1.48
N GLN A 93 -32.46 20.88 2.00
CA GLN A 93 -33.04 22.02 1.31
C GLN A 93 -32.07 23.22 1.31
N ASP A 94 -32.33 24.20 0.45
CA ASP A 94 -31.63 25.47 0.34
C ASP A 94 -30.08 25.37 0.32
N SER A 95 -29.39 26.19 1.08
CA SER A 95 -27.93 26.27 1.08
C SER A 95 -27.25 24.98 1.56
N GLN A 96 -27.91 24.16 2.37
CA GLN A 96 -27.39 22.85 2.77
C GLN A 96 -27.42 21.87 1.58
N LYS A 97 -28.49 21.89 0.80
CA LYS A 97 -28.57 21.13 -0.44
C LYS A 97 -27.52 21.58 -1.46
N ALA A 98 -27.29 22.91 -1.55
CA ALA A 98 -26.20 23.46 -2.37
C ALA A 98 -24.81 22.95 -1.94
N THR A 99 -24.58 22.83 -0.64
CA THR A 99 -23.32 22.28 -0.12
C THR A 99 -23.11 20.82 -0.55
N TYR A 100 -24.12 19.97 -0.44
CA TYR A 100 -24.01 18.57 -0.84
C TYR A 100 -23.91 18.42 -2.37
N ALA A 101 -24.59 19.25 -3.14
CA ALA A 101 -24.41 19.30 -4.58
C ALA A 101 -22.95 19.67 -4.96
N ASN A 102 -22.36 20.66 -4.28
CA ASN A 102 -20.94 21.00 -4.47
C ASN A 102 -20.01 19.83 -4.12
N TRP A 103 -20.27 19.09 -3.04
CA TRP A 103 -19.48 17.92 -2.67
C TRP A 103 -19.62 16.77 -3.67
N LEU A 104 -20.83 16.55 -4.23
CA LEU A 104 -21.03 15.61 -5.34
C LEU A 104 -20.27 16.06 -6.58
N GLY A 105 -20.28 17.35 -6.90
CA GLY A 105 -19.45 17.90 -7.97
C GLY A 105 -17.97 17.62 -7.78
N ASN A 106 -17.45 17.81 -6.55
CA ASN A 106 -16.06 17.49 -6.21
C ASN A 106 -15.77 15.98 -6.35
N LEU A 107 -16.70 15.12 -5.91
CA LEU A 107 -16.58 13.66 -6.02
C LEU A 107 -16.46 13.22 -7.48
N TYR A 108 -17.37 13.67 -8.34
CA TYR A 108 -17.34 13.34 -9.77
C TYR A 108 -16.12 13.94 -10.48
N SER A 109 -15.68 15.14 -10.08
CA SER A 109 -14.43 15.74 -10.58
C SER A 109 -13.21 14.89 -10.24
N ALA A 110 -13.14 14.36 -8.99
CA ALA A 110 -12.06 13.46 -8.56
C ALA A 110 -12.06 12.12 -9.31
N GLN A 111 -13.22 11.67 -9.77
CA GLN A 111 -13.37 10.47 -10.61
C GLN A 111 -13.18 10.74 -12.12
N HIS A 112 -12.80 11.96 -12.50
CA HIS A 112 -12.66 12.39 -13.92
C HIS A 112 -13.98 12.37 -14.73
N GLU A 113 -15.12 12.39 -14.06
CA GLU A 113 -16.45 12.44 -14.66
C GLU A 113 -16.90 13.90 -14.85
N SER A 114 -16.22 14.65 -15.72
CA SER A 114 -16.35 16.11 -15.86
C SER A 114 -17.77 16.57 -16.17
N LYS A 115 -18.57 15.77 -16.91
CA LYS A 115 -19.95 16.13 -17.25
C LYS A 115 -20.83 16.17 -15.99
N GLN A 116 -20.81 15.11 -15.18
CA GLN A 116 -21.57 15.01 -13.95
C GLN A 116 -21.09 16.05 -12.93
N ALA A 117 -19.78 16.28 -12.83
CA ALA A 117 -19.23 17.31 -11.97
C ALA A 117 -19.81 18.69 -12.29
N ASN A 118 -19.83 19.09 -13.58
CA ASN A 118 -20.37 20.37 -14.02
C ASN A 118 -21.88 20.50 -13.80
N GLU A 119 -22.64 19.41 -14.00
CA GLU A 119 -24.08 19.38 -13.70
C GLU A 119 -24.34 19.67 -12.22
N TYR A 120 -23.61 19.03 -11.30
CA TYR A 120 -23.75 19.26 -9.87
C TYR A 120 -23.25 20.63 -9.42
N TYR A 121 -22.15 21.16 -9.96
CA TYR A 121 -21.72 22.53 -9.66
C TYR A 121 -22.74 23.58 -10.14
N THR A 122 -23.37 23.38 -11.29
CA THR A 122 -24.42 24.26 -11.80
C THR A 122 -25.65 24.24 -10.87
N GLN A 123 -26.07 23.04 -10.43
CA GLN A 123 -27.17 22.91 -9.47
C GLN A 123 -26.81 23.55 -8.13
N ALA A 124 -25.58 23.33 -7.63
CA ALA A 124 -25.09 23.93 -6.39
C ALA A 124 -25.14 25.46 -6.44
N ALA A 125 -24.65 26.07 -7.52
CA ALA A 125 -24.65 27.51 -7.69
C ALA A 125 -26.07 28.08 -7.72
N GLY A 126 -27.03 27.42 -8.41
CA GLY A 126 -28.43 27.80 -8.41
C GLY A 126 -29.14 27.70 -7.05
N LEU A 127 -28.73 26.75 -6.21
CA LEU A 127 -29.29 26.52 -4.87
C LEU A 127 -28.62 27.37 -3.78
N ALA A 128 -27.45 27.95 -4.03
CA ALA A 128 -26.69 28.72 -3.03
C ALA A 128 -27.35 30.06 -2.65
N GLY A 129 -28.27 30.58 -3.47
CA GLY A 129 -29.02 31.81 -3.21
C GLY A 129 -28.09 33.01 -2.95
N ASP A 130 -28.37 33.76 -1.89
CA ASP A 130 -27.59 34.95 -1.51
C ASP A 130 -26.27 34.63 -0.76
N ASN A 131 -25.93 33.34 -0.58
CA ASN A 131 -24.68 32.93 0.06
C ASN A 131 -23.49 33.11 -0.89
N GLN A 132 -22.99 34.33 -0.99
CA GLN A 132 -21.87 34.69 -1.89
C GLN A 132 -20.61 33.84 -1.64
N ALA A 133 -20.28 33.53 -0.40
CA ALA A 133 -19.10 32.72 -0.09
C ALA A 133 -19.22 31.30 -0.65
N LEU A 134 -20.41 30.69 -0.53
CA LEU A 134 -20.68 29.38 -1.11
C LEU A 134 -20.65 29.41 -2.64
N VAL A 135 -21.22 30.46 -3.27
CA VAL A 135 -21.18 30.64 -4.72
C VAL A 135 -19.72 30.70 -5.22
N LEU A 136 -18.88 31.51 -4.56
CA LEU A 136 -17.48 31.64 -4.94
C LEU A 136 -16.68 30.35 -4.73
N ARG A 137 -16.97 29.60 -3.66
CA ARG A 137 -16.39 28.26 -3.44
C ARG A 137 -16.75 27.29 -4.54
N ILE A 138 -18.04 27.25 -4.95
CA ILE A 138 -18.50 26.40 -6.05
C ILE A 138 -17.79 26.80 -7.36
N ASN A 139 -17.68 28.08 -7.65
CA ASN A 139 -17.01 28.57 -8.85
C ASN A 139 -15.50 28.24 -8.86
N LEU A 140 -14.83 28.33 -7.71
CA LEU A 140 -13.42 27.88 -7.56
C LEU A 140 -13.29 26.38 -7.84
N ASN A 141 -14.21 25.54 -7.30
CA ASN A 141 -14.17 24.11 -7.53
C ASN A 141 -14.44 23.76 -9.01
N SER A 142 -15.42 24.39 -9.62
CA SER A 142 -15.76 24.21 -11.04
C SER A 142 -14.62 24.64 -11.96
N ALA A 143 -13.88 25.68 -11.61
CA ALA A 143 -12.78 26.21 -12.42
C ALA A 143 -11.65 25.18 -12.66
N ARG A 144 -11.46 24.21 -11.75
CA ARG A 144 -10.46 23.15 -11.89
C ARG A 144 -10.63 22.28 -13.15
N GLY A 145 -11.85 22.20 -13.68
CA GLY A 145 -12.16 21.45 -14.90
C GLY A 145 -11.88 22.20 -16.20
N LEU A 146 -11.43 23.45 -16.16
CA LEU A 146 -11.14 24.29 -17.32
C LEU A 146 -9.74 24.04 -17.88
N THR A 147 -9.49 24.46 -19.09
CA THR A 147 -8.13 24.49 -19.65
C THR A 147 -7.23 25.47 -18.84
N PRO A 148 -5.90 25.28 -18.80
CA PRO A 148 -5.02 26.12 -18.00
C PRO A 148 -5.19 27.63 -18.21
N SER A 149 -5.46 28.06 -19.44
CA SER A 149 -5.68 29.49 -19.79
C SER A 149 -7.03 30.00 -19.26
N GLU A 150 -8.10 29.25 -19.49
CA GLU A 150 -9.45 29.58 -18.98
C GLU A 150 -9.49 29.52 -17.46
N HIS A 151 -8.78 28.56 -16.84
CA HIS A 151 -8.64 28.44 -15.40
C HIS A 151 -8.01 29.70 -14.79
N LEU A 152 -6.87 30.14 -15.34
CA LEU A 152 -6.21 31.36 -14.88
C LEU A 152 -7.11 32.61 -15.01
N GLU A 153 -7.85 32.75 -16.11
CA GLU A 153 -8.80 33.84 -16.31
C GLU A 153 -9.93 33.80 -15.27
N ALA A 154 -10.49 32.60 -15.03
CA ALA A 154 -11.52 32.40 -14.00
C ALA A 154 -10.99 32.75 -12.60
N LEU A 155 -9.78 32.33 -12.25
CA LEU A 155 -9.16 32.64 -10.96
C LEU A 155 -8.92 34.15 -10.78
N ASN A 156 -8.47 34.87 -11.82
CA ASN A 156 -8.31 36.33 -11.78
C ASN A 156 -9.63 37.06 -11.52
N LYS A 157 -10.71 36.61 -12.18
CA LYS A 157 -12.06 37.15 -11.94
C LYS A 157 -12.55 36.88 -10.52
N LEU A 158 -12.36 35.66 -10.02
CA LEU A 158 -12.74 35.27 -8.66
C LEU A 158 -11.93 36.04 -7.60
N ASN A 159 -10.64 36.29 -7.82
CA ASN A 159 -9.80 37.06 -6.91
C ASN A 159 -10.38 38.45 -6.61
N THR A 160 -10.92 39.12 -7.62
CA THR A 160 -11.57 40.43 -7.42
C THR A 160 -12.92 40.31 -6.68
N GLN A 161 -13.64 39.24 -6.84
CA GLN A 161 -14.92 39.01 -6.20
C GLN A 161 -14.79 38.62 -4.72
N LEU A 162 -13.68 37.98 -4.34
CA LEU A 162 -13.40 37.58 -2.95
C LEU A 162 -13.31 38.77 -1.99
N ASP A 163 -12.92 39.96 -2.48
CA ASP A 163 -12.83 41.16 -1.64
C ASP A 163 -14.17 41.58 -1.03
N ALA A 164 -15.30 41.21 -1.65
CA ALA A 164 -16.65 41.53 -1.17
C ALA A 164 -17.16 40.61 -0.04
N ILE A 165 -16.48 39.51 0.27
CA ILE A 165 -16.89 38.58 1.32
C ILE A 165 -16.72 39.22 2.70
N ALA A 166 -17.80 39.22 3.48
CA ALA A 166 -17.82 39.84 4.82
C ALA A 166 -17.19 38.93 5.90
N ASN A 167 -17.41 37.59 5.83
CA ASN A 167 -16.85 36.66 6.80
C ASN A 167 -15.34 36.49 6.54
N THR A 168 -14.53 36.98 7.48
CA THR A 168 -13.07 37.03 7.34
C THR A 168 -12.43 35.64 7.27
N GLU A 169 -12.88 34.68 8.10
CA GLU A 169 -12.32 33.32 8.07
C GLU A 169 -12.63 32.61 6.75
N GLU A 170 -13.85 32.72 6.27
CA GLU A 170 -14.28 32.16 5.00
C GLU A 170 -13.49 32.78 3.83
N LYS A 171 -13.29 34.10 3.87
CA LYS A 171 -12.50 34.84 2.91
C LYS A 171 -11.05 34.36 2.87
N ILE A 172 -10.41 34.14 4.03
CA ILE A 172 -9.05 33.61 4.13
C ILE A 172 -8.98 32.22 3.48
N ARG A 173 -9.92 31.32 3.79
CA ARG A 173 -9.96 29.96 3.21
C ARG A 173 -10.14 29.98 1.71
N LEU A 174 -10.94 30.91 1.18
CA LEU A 174 -11.13 31.07 -0.26
C LEU A 174 -9.89 31.62 -0.96
N TYR A 175 -9.16 32.57 -0.34
CA TYR A 175 -7.89 33.05 -0.87
C TYR A 175 -6.81 31.96 -0.85
N LEU A 176 -6.75 31.12 0.20
CA LEU A 176 -5.83 29.99 0.23
C LEU A 176 -6.13 28.99 -0.91
N ASN A 177 -7.41 28.63 -1.09
CA ASN A 177 -7.81 27.75 -2.18
C ASN A 177 -7.51 28.34 -3.57
N LEU A 178 -7.79 29.62 -3.78
CA LEU A 178 -7.47 30.31 -5.04
C LEU A 178 -5.97 30.32 -5.29
N GLY A 179 -5.19 30.66 -4.27
CA GLY A 179 -3.74 30.68 -4.36
C GLY A 179 -3.13 29.30 -4.67
N GLU A 180 -3.64 28.23 -4.04
CA GLU A 180 -3.22 26.85 -4.34
C GLU A 180 -3.50 26.46 -5.79
N GLN A 181 -4.69 26.80 -6.31
CA GLN A 181 -5.03 26.53 -7.71
C GLN A 181 -4.16 27.33 -8.67
N ALA A 182 -3.90 28.61 -8.38
CA ALA A 182 -3.02 29.45 -9.18
C ALA A 182 -1.57 28.95 -9.17
N HIS A 183 -1.07 28.51 -8.01
CA HIS A 183 0.25 27.93 -7.87
C HIS A 183 0.41 26.63 -8.69
N ALA A 184 -0.60 25.77 -8.67
CA ALA A 184 -0.61 24.52 -9.43
C ALA A 184 -0.54 24.71 -10.96
N LEU A 185 -0.90 25.89 -11.49
CA LEU A 185 -0.74 26.21 -12.91
C LEU A 185 0.73 26.37 -13.35
N ALA A 186 1.67 26.52 -12.41
CA ALA A 186 3.13 26.61 -12.64
C ALA A 186 3.54 27.63 -13.71
N SER A 187 2.71 28.65 -13.99
CA SER A 187 2.98 29.75 -14.93
C SER A 187 3.37 31.00 -14.17
N GLU A 188 4.12 31.91 -14.82
CA GLU A 188 4.53 33.20 -14.21
C GLU A 188 3.34 34.00 -13.69
N SER A 189 2.26 34.11 -14.49
CA SER A 189 1.02 34.75 -14.07
C SER A 189 0.30 34.03 -12.96
N GLY A 190 0.32 32.66 -12.95
CA GLY A 190 -0.22 31.85 -11.88
C GLY A 190 0.53 32.05 -10.57
N LEU A 191 1.87 32.07 -10.60
CA LEU A 191 2.70 32.34 -9.44
C LEU A 191 2.48 33.75 -8.86
N SER A 192 2.31 34.74 -9.72
CA SER A 192 1.99 36.14 -9.31
C SER A 192 0.62 36.20 -8.61
N LEU A 193 -0.39 35.53 -9.16
CA LEU A 193 -1.73 35.45 -8.58
C LEU A 193 -1.73 34.67 -7.26
N ALA A 194 -0.97 33.57 -7.18
CA ALA A 194 -0.81 32.78 -5.95
C ALA A 194 -0.19 33.64 -4.82
N TYR A 195 0.86 34.41 -5.14
CA TYR A 195 1.47 35.31 -4.17
C TYR A 195 0.47 36.35 -3.64
N ASP A 196 -0.27 37.03 -4.54
CA ASP A 196 -1.28 38.02 -4.16
C ASP A 196 -2.36 37.39 -3.21
N ALA A 197 -2.86 36.23 -3.57
CA ALA A 197 -3.87 35.53 -2.78
C ALA A 197 -3.33 35.09 -1.41
N PHE A 198 -2.15 34.51 -1.33
CA PHE A 198 -1.54 34.07 -0.08
C PHE A 198 -1.14 35.26 0.82
N ASP A 199 -0.67 36.37 0.27
CA ASP A 199 -0.35 37.59 1.05
C ASP A 199 -1.61 38.26 1.60
N LYS A 200 -2.71 38.29 0.83
CA LYS A 200 -4.03 38.71 1.31
C LYS A 200 -4.52 37.80 2.43
N ALA A 201 -4.44 36.46 2.28
CA ALA A 201 -4.81 35.50 3.29
C ALA A 201 -4.02 35.73 4.59
N LYS A 202 -2.69 35.86 4.50
CA LYS A 202 -1.81 36.17 5.64
C LYS A 202 -2.20 37.49 6.32
N THR A 203 -2.39 38.54 5.55
CA THR A 203 -2.70 39.87 6.09
C THR A 203 -4.05 39.89 6.83
N LEU A 204 -5.07 39.22 6.29
CA LEU A 204 -6.37 39.07 6.93
C LEU A 204 -6.28 38.21 8.19
N SER A 205 -5.51 37.11 8.19
CA SER A 205 -5.40 36.20 9.31
C SER A 205 -4.72 36.80 10.54
N ILE A 206 -3.76 37.72 10.36
CA ILE A 206 -3.10 38.46 11.47
C ILE A 206 -4.11 39.25 12.30
N ASN A 207 -5.12 39.80 11.66
CA ASN A 207 -6.14 40.65 12.32
C ASN A 207 -7.35 39.86 12.84
N THR A 208 -7.36 38.54 12.69
CA THR A 208 -8.46 37.67 13.10
C THR A 208 -8.14 37.01 14.43
N LEU A 209 -8.88 37.35 15.51
CA LEU A 209 -8.73 36.73 16.82
C LEU A 209 -8.95 35.20 16.75
N GLN A 210 -8.05 34.43 17.38
CA GLN A 210 -8.09 32.96 17.44
C GLN A 210 -7.88 32.21 16.11
N ALA A 211 -7.37 32.86 15.08
CA ALA A 211 -7.11 32.24 13.76
C ALA A 211 -5.67 31.70 13.62
N SER A 212 -5.03 31.22 14.69
CA SER A 212 -3.63 30.75 14.66
C SER A 212 -3.39 29.71 13.56
N ARG A 213 -4.33 28.77 13.37
CA ARG A 213 -4.24 27.77 12.29
C ARG A 213 -4.28 28.44 10.92
N LEU A 214 -5.24 29.32 10.64
CA LEU A 214 -5.36 30.00 9.35
C LEU A 214 -4.15 30.90 9.06
N GLN A 215 -3.59 31.51 10.10
CA GLN A 215 -2.36 32.28 9.97
C GLN A 215 -1.16 31.39 9.65
N ALA A 216 -1.03 30.25 10.32
CA ALA A 216 0.03 29.27 10.04
C ALA A 216 -0.13 28.66 8.64
N GLU A 217 -1.35 28.33 8.20
CA GLU A 217 -1.63 27.85 6.84
C GLU A 217 -1.26 28.90 5.79
N SER A 218 -1.57 30.19 6.02
CA SER A 218 -1.22 31.28 5.10
C SER A 218 0.29 31.48 5.00
N LEU A 219 1.01 31.40 6.12
CA LEU A 219 2.48 31.45 6.16
C LEU A 219 3.09 30.23 5.44
N ASN A 220 2.52 29.04 5.66
CA ASN A 220 2.97 27.81 5.01
C ASN A 220 2.77 27.88 3.48
N ALA A 221 1.67 28.43 3.00
CA ALA A 221 1.40 28.60 1.57
C ALA A 221 2.41 29.54 0.91
N LEU A 222 2.73 30.67 1.54
CA LEU A 222 3.80 31.55 1.07
C LEU A 222 5.18 30.88 1.14
N ALA A 223 5.47 30.14 2.21
CA ALA A 223 6.72 29.41 2.36
C ALA A 223 6.90 28.37 1.24
N SER A 224 5.81 27.68 0.83
CA SER A 224 5.82 26.77 -0.32
C SER A 224 6.25 27.47 -1.59
N LEU A 225 5.65 28.62 -1.88
CA LEU A 225 5.96 29.40 -3.07
C LEU A 225 7.43 29.83 -3.11
N TYR A 226 7.99 30.25 -1.95
CA TYR A 226 9.40 30.62 -1.86
C TYR A 226 10.34 29.41 -1.96
N GLU A 227 9.95 28.24 -1.41
CA GLU A 227 10.72 26.99 -1.53
C GLU A 227 10.87 26.61 -3.01
N ASP A 228 9.79 26.65 -3.80
CA ASP A 228 9.80 26.32 -5.24
C ASP A 228 10.65 27.31 -6.05
N GLN A 229 10.69 28.58 -5.62
CA GLN A 229 11.57 29.60 -6.19
C GLN A 229 13.03 29.51 -5.70
N LYS A 230 13.37 28.49 -4.88
CA LYS A 230 14.69 28.28 -4.25
C LYS A 230 15.12 29.43 -3.32
N ARG A 231 14.16 30.20 -2.82
CA ARG A 231 14.38 31.27 -1.84
C ARG A 231 14.30 30.68 -0.42
N PHE A 232 15.27 29.84 -0.10
CA PHE A 232 15.25 28.97 1.07
C PHE A 232 15.23 29.74 2.40
N ASP A 233 15.96 30.84 2.52
CA ASP A 233 16.02 31.63 3.75
C ASP A 233 14.67 32.30 4.07
N GLU A 234 14.00 32.85 3.06
CA GLU A 234 12.67 33.45 3.23
C GLU A 234 11.61 32.38 3.57
N SER A 235 11.66 31.26 2.86
CA SER A 235 10.79 30.11 3.15
C SER A 235 10.99 29.60 4.58
N LEU A 236 12.23 29.44 5.02
CA LEU A 236 12.57 28.98 6.39
C LEU A 236 12.06 29.95 7.46
N ARG A 237 12.21 31.27 7.23
CA ARG A 237 11.71 32.28 8.17
C ARG A 237 10.18 32.20 8.33
N LEU A 238 9.42 32.07 7.22
CA LEU A 238 7.97 31.93 7.27
C LEU A 238 7.55 30.62 7.95
N THR A 239 8.28 29.54 7.69
CA THR A 239 8.05 28.24 8.32
C THR A 239 8.25 28.30 9.84
N TRP A 240 9.29 29.00 10.31
CA TRP A 240 9.50 29.23 11.75
C TRP A 240 8.38 30.07 12.38
N GLN A 241 7.89 31.10 11.69
CA GLN A 241 6.76 31.87 12.17
C GLN A 241 5.49 31.02 12.31
N ALA A 242 5.23 30.16 11.31
CA ALA A 242 4.11 29.24 11.36
C ALA A 242 4.22 28.24 12.51
N LEU A 243 5.39 27.61 12.70
CA LEU A 243 5.67 26.70 13.82
C LEU A 243 5.50 27.37 15.19
N ALA A 244 5.93 28.62 15.33
CA ALA A 244 5.76 29.37 16.58
C ALA A 244 4.29 29.59 16.95
N LEU A 245 3.41 29.79 15.95
CA LEU A 245 1.96 29.91 16.16
C LEU A 245 1.33 28.57 16.60
N MET A 246 1.92 27.44 16.18
CA MET A 246 1.42 26.09 16.42
C MET A 246 2.07 25.38 17.60
N GLN A 247 2.93 26.06 18.39
CA GLN A 247 3.76 25.44 19.44
C GLN A 247 2.98 24.63 20.48
N ASN A 248 1.73 25.03 20.78
CA ASN A 248 0.86 24.36 21.75
C ASN A 248 -0.36 23.72 21.07
N SER A 249 -0.32 23.50 19.78
CA SER A 249 -1.42 22.92 19.00
C SER A 249 -1.32 21.41 18.94
N GLU A 250 -2.48 20.74 18.88
CA GLU A 250 -2.60 19.31 18.61
C GLU A 250 -2.91 19.00 17.14
N GLU A 251 -2.87 20.00 16.28
CA GLU A 251 -3.15 19.88 14.84
C GLU A 251 -1.98 19.25 14.10
N ARG A 252 -1.87 17.91 14.20
CA ARG A 252 -0.73 17.10 13.75
C ARG A 252 -0.51 17.17 12.25
N ASP A 253 -1.56 17.35 11.47
CA ASP A 253 -1.50 17.47 10.01
C ASP A 253 -0.70 18.71 9.56
N LEU A 254 -0.95 19.84 10.20
CA LEU A 254 -0.24 21.07 9.90
C LEU A 254 1.19 21.05 10.47
N LEU A 255 1.36 20.56 11.71
CA LEU A 255 2.68 20.39 12.32
C LEU A 255 3.56 19.48 11.49
N PHE A 256 3.06 18.34 11.02
CA PHE A 256 3.76 17.45 10.09
C PHE A 256 4.27 18.20 8.85
N THR A 257 3.38 18.95 8.19
CA THR A 257 3.72 19.69 6.97
C THR A 257 4.81 20.74 7.21
N LEU A 258 4.70 21.47 8.32
CA LEU A 258 5.65 22.53 8.69
C LEU A 258 7.03 21.97 9.08
N GLU A 259 7.07 20.91 9.92
CA GLU A 259 8.31 20.29 10.35
C GLU A 259 9.04 19.61 9.17
N TRP A 260 8.30 18.96 8.29
CA TRP A 260 8.88 18.37 7.09
C TRP A 260 9.47 19.45 6.16
N ARG A 261 8.77 20.57 5.95
CA ARG A 261 9.32 21.71 5.20
C ARG A 261 10.57 22.28 5.88
N GLN A 262 10.53 22.50 7.19
CA GLN A 262 11.68 22.95 7.95
C GLN A 262 12.88 22.02 7.75
N GLY A 263 12.67 20.71 7.82
CA GLY A 263 13.70 19.70 7.60
C GLY A 263 14.36 19.82 6.23
N ARG A 264 13.54 19.93 5.15
CA ARG A 264 14.05 20.12 3.77
C ARG A 264 14.86 21.41 3.62
N LEU A 265 14.34 22.52 4.13
CA LEU A 265 15.01 23.84 4.04
C LEU A 265 16.33 23.88 4.82
N LEU A 266 16.36 23.33 6.05
CA LEU A 266 17.56 23.23 6.86
C LEU A 266 18.62 22.33 6.18
N ARG A 267 18.19 21.26 5.51
CA ARG A 267 19.10 20.41 4.72
C ARG A 267 19.70 21.18 3.55
N GLN A 268 18.90 21.96 2.80
CA GLN A 268 19.40 22.79 1.70
C GLN A 268 20.39 23.87 2.16
N THR A 269 20.18 24.40 3.37
CA THR A 269 21.09 25.39 3.99
C THR A 269 22.22 24.77 4.81
N GLN A 270 22.47 23.44 4.67
CA GLN A 270 23.56 22.69 5.31
C GLN A 270 23.51 22.65 6.86
N GLN A 271 22.36 22.89 7.45
CA GLN A 271 22.14 22.81 8.90
C GLN A 271 21.69 21.40 9.29
N ILE A 272 22.59 20.40 9.15
CA ILE A 272 22.27 18.97 9.15
C ILE A 272 21.64 18.50 10.47
N GLU A 273 22.17 18.89 11.65
CA GLU A 273 21.62 18.50 12.96
C GLU A 273 20.20 19.03 13.18
N ALA A 274 19.98 20.28 12.82
CA ALA A 274 18.65 20.90 12.91
C ALA A 274 17.68 20.26 11.91
N ALA A 275 18.15 19.95 10.69
CA ALA A 275 17.38 19.24 9.69
C ALA A 275 16.91 17.86 10.19
N ARG A 276 17.85 17.06 10.76
CA ARG A 276 17.53 15.76 11.34
C ARG A 276 16.47 15.86 12.43
N SER A 277 16.62 16.84 13.32
CA SER A 277 15.64 17.05 14.40
C SER A 277 14.26 17.43 13.89
N ALA A 278 14.17 18.25 12.84
CA ALA A 278 12.92 18.60 12.19
C ALA A 278 12.28 17.38 11.46
N TYR A 279 13.07 16.60 10.72
CA TYR A 279 12.58 15.34 10.12
C TYR A 279 12.10 14.35 11.17
N GLN A 280 12.78 14.25 12.33
CA GLN A 280 12.37 13.38 13.42
C GLN A 280 10.97 13.77 13.92
N ARG A 281 10.74 15.07 14.21
CA ARG A 281 9.41 15.55 14.61
C ARG A 281 8.35 15.36 13.52
N ALA A 282 8.71 15.56 12.26
CA ALA A 282 7.81 15.30 11.15
C ALA A 282 7.36 13.84 11.12
N VAL A 283 8.28 12.88 11.29
CA VAL A 283 7.95 11.45 11.38
C VAL A 283 7.06 11.15 12.59
N GLU A 284 7.35 11.74 13.77
CA GLU A 284 6.53 11.57 14.97
C GLU A 284 5.09 12.06 14.75
N HIS A 285 4.89 13.20 14.10
CA HIS A 285 3.55 13.70 13.76
C HIS A 285 2.87 12.81 12.70
N LEU A 286 3.63 12.39 11.69
CA LEU A 286 3.13 11.52 10.62
C LEU A 286 2.61 10.18 11.17
N GLU A 287 3.32 9.56 12.11
CA GLU A 287 2.90 8.29 12.73
C GLU A 287 1.53 8.39 13.44
N ILE A 288 1.17 9.57 13.91
CA ILE A 288 -0.14 9.79 14.56
C ILE A 288 -1.27 9.88 13.53
N ILE A 289 -1.01 10.54 12.38
CA ILE A 289 -2.05 10.88 11.39
C ILE A 289 -1.98 10.06 10.10
N ARG A 290 -1.04 9.12 9.96
CA ARG A 290 -0.80 8.46 8.67
C ARG A 290 -2.04 7.73 8.12
N GLN A 291 -2.90 7.20 9.00
CA GLN A 291 -4.17 6.58 8.60
C GLN A 291 -5.21 7.59 8.10
N ASP A 292 -5.01 8.89 8.40
CA ASP A 292 -5.88 9.98 7.96
C ASP A 292 -5.43 10.56 6.60
N ILE A 293 -4.30 10.08 6.08
CA ILE A 293 -3.74 10.48 4.79
C ILE A 293 -4.10 9.41 3.76
N PRO A 294 -4.90 9.75 2.73
CA PRO A 294 -5.27 8.78 1.71
C PRO A 294 -4.05 8.37 0.88
N VAL A 295 -3.94 7.08 0.61
CA VAL A 295 -2.94 6.53 -0.29
C VAL A 295 -3.64 5.89 -1.47
N ASP A 296 -3.34 6.37 -2.66
CA ASP A 296 -3.89 5.89 -3.93
C ASP A 296 -2.86 5.10 -4.72
N TYR A 297 -3.36 4.18 -5.52
CA TYR A 297 -2.55 3.49 -6.51
C TYR A 297 -3.12 3.74 -7.90
N GLN A 298 -2.44 4.54 -8.70
CA GLN A 298 -2.86 4.89 -10.06
C GLN A 298 -1.70 4.75 -11.04
N ASN A 299 -1.98 4.17 -12.23
CA ASN A 299 -1.00 4.04 -13.32
C ASN A 299 0.33 3.37 -12.90
N GLY A 300 0.30 2.38 -12.01
CA GLY A 300 1.48 1.69 -11.53
C GLY A 300 2.31 2.47 -10.50
N LYS A 301 1.76 3.55 -9.93
CA LYS A 301 2.42 4.36 -8.90
C LYS A 301 1.57 4.47 -7.65
N SER A 302 2.21 4.32 -6.50
CA SER A 302 1.58 4.57 -5.19
C SER A 302 1.81 6.00 -4.76
N SER A 303 0.75 6.70 -4.36
CA SER A 303 0.86 8.03 -3.77
C SER A 303 1.65 8.01 -2.45
N PHE A 304 1.70 6.86 -1.76
CA PHE A 304 2.58 6.66 -0.60
C PHE A 304 4.02 7.01 -0.92
N ARG A 305 4.57 6.54 -2.05
CA ARG A 305 5.96 6.81 -2.45
C ARG A 305 6.21 8.26 -2.82
N GLU A 306 5.18 8.97 -3.27
CA GLU A 306 5.32 10.37 -3.65
C GLU A 306 5.15 11.30 -2.44
N THR A 307 4.34 10.93 -1.45
CA THR A 307 3.92 11.82 -0.35
C THR A 307 4.51 11.46 1.01
N LEU A 308 4.57 10.19 1.39
CA LEU A 308 4.95 9.77 2.74
C LEU A 308 6.36 9.21 2.83
N GLU A 309 6.74 8.32 1.92
CA GLU A 309 8.07 7.70 1.89
C GLU A 309 9.23 8.71 1.90
N PRO A 310 9.17 9.87 1.18
CA PRO A 310 10.24 10.86 1.22
C PRO A 310 10.54 11.45 2.61
N VAL A 311 9.56 11.46 3.51
CA VAL A 311 9.75 11.94 4.89
C VAL A 311 10.63 10.98 5.67
N TYR A 312 10.29 9.70 5.64
CA TYR A 312 11.06 8.64 6.32
C TYR A 312 12.45 8.49 5.71
N LEU A 313 12.55 8.43 4.37
CA LEU A 313 13.83 8.34 3.68
C LEU A 313 14.72 9.56 3.96
N GLY A 314 14.13 10.75 4.07
CA GLY A 314 14.86 11.96 4.44
C GLY A 314 15.50 11.87 5.82
N LEU A 315 14.78 11.34 6.81
CA LEU A 315 15.30 11.08 8.14
C LEU A 315 16.39 10.00 8.12
N ALA A 316 16.11 8.87 7.48
CA ALA A 316 17.06 7.76 7.37
C ALA A 316 18.35 8.20 6.69
N ASP A 317 18.27 8.97 5.60
CA ASP A 317 19.42 9.51 4.88
C ASP A 317 20.32 10.38 5.78
N LEU A 318 19.73 11.30 6.55
CA LEU A 318 20.49 12.17 7.49
C LEU A 318 21.16 11.36 8.59
N LEU A 319 20.45 10.38 9.16
CA LEU A 319 21.02 9.47 10.18
C LEU A 319 22.19 8.64 9.63
N LEU A 320 22.06 8.12 8.41
CA LEU A 320 23.11 7.34 7.74
C LEU A 320 24.33 8.19 7.41
N GLN A 321 24.13 9.45 6.97
CA GLN A 321 25.23 10.39 6.74
C GLN A 321 26.00 10.71 8.03
N GLN A 322 25.30 10.91 9.15
CA GLN A 322 25.94 11.12 10.45
C GLN A 322 26.69 9.88 10.93
N ALA A 323 26.08 8.70 10.80
CA ALA A 323 26.70 7.44 11.18
C ALA A 323 28.03 7.16 10.45
N GLN A 324 28.21 7.68 9.22
CA GLN A 324 29.49 7.55 8.50
C GLN A 324 30.64 8.30 9.17
N GLN A 325 30.34 9.38 9.88
CA GLN A 325 31.34 10.23 10.53
C GLN A 325 31.61 9.83 11.98
N GLU A 326 30.87 8.88 12.52
CA GLU A 326 30.90 8.48 13.93
C GLU A 326 31.39 7.05 14.12
N THR A 327 31.73 6.75 15.37
CA THR A 327 32.20 5.42 15.79
C THR A 327 31.51 4.99 17.09
N GLY A 328 31.68 3.71 17.48
CA GLY A 328 31.19 3.18 18.74
C GLY A 328 29.68 3.25 18.91
N GLU A 329 29.22 3.54 20.13
CA GLU A 329 27.80 3.52 20.49
C GLU A 329 26.96 4.57 19.76
N ILE A 330 27.52 5.75 19.48
CA ILE A 330 26.80 6.83 18.78
C ILE A 330 26.46 6.39 17.35
N LYS A 331 27.45 5.81 16.65
CA LYS A 331 27.23 5.21 15.33
C LYS A 331 26.12 4.16 15.36
N GLN A 332 26.22 3.21 16.33
CA GLN A 332 25.21 2.14 16.45
C GLN A 332 23.80 2.71 16.72
N LYS A 333 23.70 3.76 17.53
CA LYS A 333 22.41 4.43 17.79
C LYS A 333 21.82 5.01 16.50
N HIS A 334 22.60 5.73 15.70
CA HIS A 334 22.13 6.30 14.44
C HIS A 334 21.76 5.23 13.43
N LEU A 335 22.57 4.16 13.28
CA LEU A 335 22.24 3.04 12.40
C LEU A 335 20.95 2.33 12.83
N LYS A 336 20.75 2.14 14.15
CA LYS A 336 19.53 1.54 14.69
C LYS A 336 18.31 2.42 14.38
N THR A 337 18.39 3.72 14.66
CA THR A 337 17.29 4.64 14.37
C THR A 337 17.00 4.72 12.86
N ALA A 338 18.02 4.69 12.00
CA ALA A 338 17.83 4.66 10.55
C ALA A 338 17.10 3.38 10.09
N ARG A 339 17.54 2.21 10.62
CA ARG A 339 16.85 0.92 10.37
C ARG A 339 15.39 0.98 10.83
N ASP A 340 15.13 1.43 12.04
CA ASP A 340 13.78 1.52 12.61
C ASP A 340 12.89 2.45 11.76
N THR A 341 13.45 3.55 11.24
CA THR A 341 12.76 4.44 10.31
C THR A 341 12.41 3.74 8.98
N VAL A 342 13.31 2.90 8.45
CA VAL A 342 13.06 2.10 7.25
C VAL A 342 11.99 1.02 7.52
N GLU A 343 11.99 0.43 8.70
CA GLU A 343 10.94 -0.53 9.11
C GLU A 343 9.55 0.13 9.15
N LEU A 344 9.43 1.41 9.55
CA LEU A 344 8.16 2.15 9.48
C LEU A 344 7.66 2.29 8.04
N ILE A 345 8.56 2.51 7.05
CA ILE A 345 8.18 2.52 5.64
C ILE A 345 7.54 1.18 5.26
N LYS A 346 8.20 0.06 5.61
CA LYS A 346 7.75 -1.29 5.27
C LYS A 346 6.39 -1.61 5.90
N GLN A 347 6.23 -1.27 7.17
CA GLN A 347 4.97 -1.44 7.88
C GLN A 347 3.86 -0.62 7.22
N THR A 348 4.08 0.66 6.97
CA THR A 348 3.08 1.56 6.39
C THR A 348 2.66 1.12 4.98
N GLU A 349 3.62 0.72 4.14
CA GLU A 349 3.34 0.25 2.78
C GLU A 349 2.52 -1.05 2.77
N LEU A 350 2.80 -1.94 3.72
CA LEU A 350 2.06 -3.19 3.85
C LEU A 350 0.64 -2.96 4.42
N GLU A 351 0.49 -2.06 5.39
CA GLU A 351 -0.83 -1.64 5.91
C GLU A 351 -1.69 -1.04 4.79
N ASP A 352 -1.10 -0.20 3.94
CA ASP A 352 -1.74 0.36 2.76
C ASP A 352 -2.16 -0.73 1.76
N PHE A 353 -1.27 -1.69 1.49
CA PHE A 353 -1.59 -2.82 0.61
C PHE A 353 -2.78 -3.65 1.13
N LEU A 354 -2.85 -3.87 2.44
CA LEU A 354 -3.86 -4.70 3.10
C LEU A 354 -5.18 -3.95 3.37
N GLY A 355 -5.23 -2.64 3.17
CA GLY A 355 -6.43 -1.83 3.41
C GLY A 355 -6.78 -1.61 4.88
N GLY A 356 -5.85 -1.86 5.83
CA GLY A 356 -6.13 -1.64 7.25
C GLY A 356 -4.97 -1.91 8.20
N ARG A 357 -4.97 -1.17 9.30
CA ARG A 357 -3.91 -1.16 10.33
C ARG A 357 -3.95 -2.36 11.28
N CYS A 358 -5.15 -2.89 11.57
CA CYS A 358 -5.35 -3.90 12.62
C CYS A 358 -4.61 -5.23 12.39
N THR A 359 -4.23 -5.52 11.16
CA THR A 359 -3.55 -6.77 10.79
C THR A 359 -2.07 -6.76 11.19
N VAL A 360 -1.45 -5.58 11.27
CA VAL A 360 -0.01 -5.42 11.46
C VAL A 360 0.34 -5.06 12.91
N GLU A 361 -0.55 -4.41 13.66
CA GLU A 361 -0.32 -4.02 15.07
C GLU A 361 -0.07 -5.23 16.01
N ASN A 362 -0.54 -6.42 15.65
CA ASN A 362 -0.33 -7.66 16.40
C ASN A 362 0.99 -8.38 16.02
N ALA A 363 1.77 -7.85 15.09
CA ALA A 363 3.05 -8.42 14.72
C ALA A 363 4.05 -8.28 15.88
N ARG A 364 4.68 -9.39 16.27
CA ARG A 364 5.64 -9.41 17.37
C ARG A 364 6.98 -8.87 16.88
N HIS A 365 7.48 -7.84 17.54
CA HIS A 365 8.76 -7.24 17.20
C HIS A 365 9.90 -8.24 17.40
N ALA A 366 10.49 -8.72 16.30
CA ALA A 366 11.75 -9.45 16.34
C ALA A 366 12.92 -8.45 16.50
N SER A 367 13.87 -8.78 17.36
CA SER A 367 15.09 -8.02 17.49
C SER A 367 16.27 -8.74 16.83
N ILE A 368 17.19 -7.98 16.23
CA ILE A 368 18.41 -8.54 15.62
C ILE A 368 19.25 -9.26 16.68
N GLU A 369 19.19 -8.79 17.91
CA GLU A 369 19.92 -9.34 19.06
C GLU A 369 19.46 -10.75 19.46
N GLU A 370 18.24 -11.16 19.08
CA GLU A 370 17.67 -12.50 19.36
C GLU A 370 17.98 -13.53 18.28
N MET A 371 18.64 -13.12 17.18
CA MET A 371 18.95 -13.99 16.05
C MET A 371 20.13 -14.93 16.33
N ASP A 372 20.23 -15.98 15.52
CA ASP A 372 21.38 -16.89 15.55
C ASP A 372 22.66 -16.21 15.00
N ASP A 373 23.81 -16.78 15.33
CA ASP A 373 25.13 -16.21 14.98
C ASP A 373 25.46 -16.37 13.47
N LYS A 374 24.68 -17.13 12.71
CA LYS A 374 24.93 -17.48 11.30
C LYS A 374 24.02 -16.77 10.32
N THR A 375 23.17 -15.90 10.80
CA THR A 375 22.21 -15.15 9.98
C THR A 375 22.59 -13.68 9.91
N ALA A 376 22.54 -13.09 8.71
CA ALA A 376 22.63 -11.64 8.49
C ALA A 376 21.35 -11.12 7.81
N ILE A 377 20.86 -9.97 8.29
CA ILE A 377 19.76 -9.23 7.67
C ILE A 377 20.33 -8.12 6.81
N ILE A 378 19.91 -8.06 5.57
CA ILE A 378 20.39 -7.09 4.59
C ILE A 378 19.28 -6.10 4.27
N TYR A 379 19.48 -4.82 4.56
CA TYR A 379 18.59 -3.72 4.22
C TYR A 379 19.21 -2.88 3.09
N PRO A 380 18.85 -3.11 1.83
CA PRO A 380 19.20 -2.21 0.74
C PRO A 380 18.29 -0.97 0.80
N ILE A 381 18.86 0.20 1.07
CA ILE A 381 18.13 1.48 1.16
C ILE A 381 18.49 2.30 -0.08
N ILE A 382 17.52 2.45 -0.99
CA ILE A 382 17.72 3.12 -2.28
C ILE A 382 17.49 4.62 -2.08
N LEU A 383 18.58 5.38 -2.02
CA LEU A 383 18.57 6.83 -1.94
C LEU A 383 18.79 7.46 -3.32
N PRO A 384 18.36 8.69 -3.59
CA PRO A 384 18.44 9.28 -4.93
C PRO A 384 19.82 9.21 -5.60
N GLN A 385 20.90 9.41 -4.83
CA GLN A 385 22.27 9.50 -5.37
C GLN A 385 23.18 8.32 -4.99
N ARG A 386 22.71 7.41 -4.13
CA ARG A 386 23.50 6.27 -3.68
C ARG A 386 22.62 5.14 -3.15
N LEU A 387 23.17 3.95 -3.09
CA LEU A 387 22.61 2.82 -2.36
C LEU A 387 23.33 2.69 -1.02
N GLU A 388 22.60 2.62 0.05
CA GLU A 388 23.09 2.26 1.38
C GLU A 388 22.71 0.82 1.69
N ILE A 389 23.62 0.05 2.25
CA ILE A 389 23.36 -1.31 2.70
C ILE A 389 23.61 -1.37 4.20
N LEU A 390 22.56 -1.61 4.97
CA LEU A 390 22.70 -1.93 6.39
C LEU A 390 22.69 -3.45 6.55
N VAL A 391 23.72 -3.95 7.23
CA VAL A 391 23.87 -5.37 7.54
C VAL A 391 23.71 -5.56 9.04
N GLY A 392 22.62 -6.21 9.43
CA GLY A 392 22.36 -6.57 10.82
C GLY A 392 22.83 -7.99 11.11
N THR A 393 23.70 -8.14 12.09
CA THR A 393 24.15 -9.43 12.63
C THR A 393 24.03 -9.41 14.15
N LYS A 394 24.19 -10.54 14.84
CA LYS A 394 24.24 -10.58 16.29
C LYS A 394 25.30 -9.65 16.90
N LYS A 395 26.33 -9.27 16.14
CA LYS A 395 27.38 -8.35 16.58
C LYS A 395 27.02 -6.87 16.42
N GLY A 396 25.84 -6.56 15.89
CA GLY A 396 25.33 -5.21 15.65
C GLY A 396 25.16 -4.87 14.18
N LEU A 397 24.99 -3.57 13.88
CA LEU A 397 24.74 -3.03 12.55
C LEU A 397 26.04 -2.56 11.90
N SER A 398 26.22 -2.91 10.64
CA SER A 398 27.29 -2.41 9.77
C SER A 398 26.69 -1.67 8.58
N GLN A 399 27.37 -0.64 8.09
CA GLN A 399 26.93 0.22 7.01
C GLN A 399 27.92 0.16 5.85
N PHE A 400 27.41 -0.01 4.63
CA PHE A 400 28.17 0.02 3.38
C PHE A 400 27.50 0.97 2.40
N VAL A 401 28.31 1.73 1.66
CA VAL A 401 27.84 2.76 0.73
C VAL A 401 28.28 2.39 -0.68
N VAL A 402 27.32 2.38 -1.60
CA VAL A 402 27.57 2.12 -3.00
C VAL A 402 27.18 3.35 -3.83
N PRO A 403 28.11 3.98 -4.58
CA PRO A 403 27.85 5.19 -5.35
C PRO A 403 27.10 4.85 -6.65
N VAL A 404 25.81 4.61 -6.54
CA VAL A 404 24.90 4.35 -7.67
C VAL A 404 23.61 5.11 -7.51
N GLU A 405 23.20 5.85 -8.53
CA GLU A 405 21.92 6.57 -8.53
C GLU A 405 20.73 5.63 -8.58
N ALA A 406 19.65 5.99 -7.90
CA ALA A 406 18.42 5.20 -7.80
C ALA A 406 17.86 4.77 -9.18
N LEU A 407 17.84 5.68 -10.16
CA LEU A 407 17.35 5.38 -11.51
C LEU A 407 18.17 4.31 -12.19
N ALA A 408 19.50 4.43 -12.13
CA ALA A 408 20.43 3.46 -12.73
C ALA A 408 20.33 2.10 -12.04
N PHE A 409 20.18 2.10 -10.72
CA PHE A 409 20.00 0.90 -9.91
C PHE A 409 18.69 0.19 -10.26
N ASN A 410 17.55 0.89 -10.20
CA ASN A 410 16.23 0.32 -10.49
C ASN A 410 16.12 -0.19 -11.93
N THR A 411 16.70 0.53 -12.91
CA THR A 411 16.75 0.09 -14.31
C THR A 411 17.47 -1.26 -14.44
N GLN A 412 18.59 -1.44 -13.73
CA GLN A 412 19.34 -2.68 -13.77
C GLN A 412 18.59 -3.83 -13.08
N VAL A 413 17.91 -3.57 -11.97
CA VAL A 413 17.08 -4.54 -11.25
C VAL A 413 15.93 -5.03 -12.15
N GLN A 414 15.16 -4.11 -12.73
CA GLN A 414 14.06 -4.44 -13.65
C GLN A 414 14.53 -5.23 -14.88
N LYS A 415 15.68 -4.83 -15.44
CA LYS A 415 16.29 -5.57 -16.56
C LYS A 415 16.64 -7.01 -16.17
N MET A 416 17.25 -7.22 -15.01
CA MET A 416 17.60 -8.57 -14.55
C MET A 416 16.34 -9.40 -14.26
N ALA A 417 15.35 -8.84 -13.57
CA ALA A 417 14.09 -9.52 -13.27
C ALA A 417 13.39 -9.97 -14.57
N ARG A 418 13.31 -9.08 -15.58
CA ARG A 418 12.74 -9.40 -16.90
C ARG A 418 13.54 -10.50 -17.61
N ASN A 419 14.87 -10.42 -17.59
CA ASN A 419 15.72 -11.42 -18.23
C ASN A 419 15.52 -12.81 -17.60
N LEU A 420 15.50 -12.88 -16.26
CA LEU A 420 15.29 -14.14 -15.55
C LEU A 420 13.93 -14.77 -15.91
N ARG A 421 12.86 -13.95 -15.92
CA ARG A 421 11.50 -14.37 -16.28
C ARG A 421 11.40 -14.86 -17.74
N ASN A 422 12.16 -14.27 -18.65
CA ASN A 422 12.16 -14.61 -20.08
C ASN A 422 13.22 -15.67 -20.45
N LYS A 423 13.81 -16.36 -19.49
CA LYS A 423 14.87 -17.39 -19.68
C LYS A 423 16.13 -16.86 -20.37
N VAL A 424 16.29 -15.52 -20.44
CA VAL A 424 17.48 -14.91 -21.04
C VAL A 424 18.65 -15.04 -20.05
N PRO A 425 19.83 -15.56 -20.50
CA PRO A 425 21.00 -15.69 -19.63
C PRO A 425 21.37 -14.32 -19.02
N SER A 426 21.42 -14.25 -17.69
CA SER A 426 21.68 -13.03 -16.93
C SER A 426 22.94 -13.18 -16.06
N ASN A 427 24.07 -13.54 -16.70
CA ASN A 427 25.36 -13.70 -16.02
C ASN A 427 26.03 -12.34 -15.78
N MET A 428 25.30 -11.37 -15.25
CA MET A 428 25.83 -10.03 -15.01
C MET A 428 26.16 -9.84 -13.52
N PRO A 429 27.44 -9.72 -13.13
CA PRO A 429 27.84 -9.56 -11.74
C PRO A 429 27.50 -8.18 -11.16
N LYS A 430 26.97 -7.28 -11.96
CA LYS A 430 26.76 -5.88 -11.59
C LYS A 430 25.88 -5.69 -10.34
N LEU A 431 24.75 -6.40 -10.27
CA LEU A 431 23.88 -6.32 -9.09
C LEU A 431 24.50 -7.04 -7.87
N TYR A 432 25.20 -8.15 -8.09
CA TYR A 432 25.96 -8.78 -7.03
C TYR A 432 27.02 -7.84 -6.44
N ASN A 433 27.74 -7.13 -7.33
CA ASN A 433 28.77 -6.17 -6.93
C ASN A 433 28.20 -4.97 -6.16
N TRP A 434 26.94 -4.64 -6.37
CA TRP A 434 26.29 -3.56 -5.64
C TRP A 434 25.61 -4.02 -4.33
N LEU A 435 25.06 -5.25 -4.30
CA LEU A 435 24.17 -5.70 -3.20
C LEU A 435 24.85 -6.67 -2.23
N VAL A 436 25.97 -7.30 -2.59
CA VAL A 436 26.59 -8.37 -1.77
C VAL A 436 28.09 -8.20 -1.62
N LEU A 437 28.79 -7.80 -2.69
CA LEU A 437 30.26 -7.67 -2.65
C LEU A 437 30.78 -6.71 -1.56
N PRO A 438 30.14 -5.56 -1.26
CA PRO A 438 30.62 -4.61 -0.26
C PRO A 438 30.75 -5.23 1.14
N GLU A 439 29.81 -6.10 1.52
CA GLU A 439 29.77 -6.75 2.83
C GLU A 439 30.33 -8.18 2.85
N GLU A 440 30.75 -8.72 1.71
CA GLU A 440 31.16 -10.14 1.60
C GLU A 440 32.29 -10.52 2.57
N THR A 441 33.21 -9.61 2.84
CA THR A 441 34.29 -9.83 3.82
C THR A 441 33.71 -9.99 5.23
N LEU A 442 32.81 -9.10 5.63
CA LEU A 442 32.14 -9.17 6.94
C LEU A 442 31.37 -10.49 7.09
N LEU A 443 30.63 -10.89 6.05
CA LEU A 443 29.83 -12.12 6.07
C LEU A 443 30.71 -13.36 6.25
N LYS A 444 31.86 -13.42 5.56
CA LYS A 444 32.84 -14.52 5.68
C LYS A 444 33.52 -14.56 7.05
N GLU A 445 33.97 -13.42 7.55
CA GLU A 445 34.63 -13.31 8.87
C GLU A 445 33.73 -13.69 10.02
N GLN A 446 32.41 -13.45 9.88
CA GLN A 446 31.42 -13.82 10.88
C GLN A 446 30.84 -15.22 10.68
N GLY A 447 31.22 -15.94 9.64
CA GLY A 447 30.73 -17.28 9.35
C GLY A 447 29.24 -17.33 9.03
N ILE A 448 28.73 -16.29 8.36
CA ILE A 448 27.32 -16.21 7.97
C ILE A 448 26.99 -17.28 6.96
N GLU A 449 25.87 -17.97 7.15
CA GLU A 449 25.36 -19.03 6.26
C GLU A 449 24.01 -18.68 5.65
N THR A 450 23.26 -17.75 6.26
CA THR A 450 21.92 -17.34 5.85
C THR A 450 21.86 -15.83 5.66
N LEU A 451 21.32 -15.39 4.52
CA LEU A 451 21.02 -13.99 4.23
C LEU A 451 19.51 -13.79 4.16
N VAL A 452 19.00 -12.83 4.92
CA VAL A 452 17.61 -12.41 4.87
C VAL A 452 17.57 -11.00 4.31
N PHE A 453 17.05 -10.84 3.11
CA PHE A 453 16.90 -9.54 2.48
C PHE A 453 15.58 -8.89 2.89
N VAL A 454 15.62 -7.60 3.18
CA VAL A 454 14.45 -6.73 3.36
C VAL A 454 14.37 -5.80 2.15
N PRO A 455 13.85 -6.28 1.00
CA PRO A 455 13.89 -5.56 -0.25
C PRO A 455 12.91 -4.39 -0.27
N ASP A 456 13.23 -3.40 -1.13
CA ASP A 456 12.38 -2.26 -1.40
C ASP A 456 12.12 -2.09 -2.90
N GLY A 457 10.95 -1.56 -3.25
CA GLY A 457 10.59 -1.21 -4.61
C GLY A 457 10.85 -2.34 -5.59
N SER A 458 11.51 -2.02 -6.69
CA SER A 458 11.81 -2.99 -7.76
C SER A 458 12.63 -4.20 -7.31
N LEU A 459 13.36 -4.13 -6.20
CA LEU A 459 14.09 -5.27 -5.66
C LEU A 459 13.18 -6.44 -5.26
N ARG A 460 11.91 -6.20 -4.97
CA ARG A 460 10.93 -7.26 -4.67
C ARG A 460 10.66 -8.17 -5.86
N LEU A 461 10.89 -7.67 -7.09
CA LEU A 461 10.73 -8.45 -8.32
C LEU A 461 11.92 -9.38 -8.60
N LEU A 462 13.00 -9.26 -7.83
CA LEU A 462 14.25 -9.98 -8.07
C LEU A 462 14.42 -11.10 -7.04
N PRO A 463 14.54 -12.38 -7.49
CA PRO A 463 14.97 -13.45 -6.60
C PRO A 463 16.45 -13.26 -6.25
N MET A 464 16.74 -12.87 -5.01
CA MET A 464 18.11 -12.60 -4.56
C MET A 464 19.03 -13.83 -4.70
N SER A 465 18.47 -15.04 -4.61
CA SER A 465 19.17 -16.32 -4.82
C SER A 465 19.90 -16.40 -6.18
N ALA A 466 19.38 -15.69 -7.21
CA ALA A 466 19.91 -15.65 -8.57
C ALA A 466 20.99 -14.59 -8.80
N LEU A 467 21.39 -13.82 -7.81
CA LEU A 467 22.53 -12.89 -7.93
C LEU A 467 23.80 -13.70 -8.26
N PHE A 468 24.58 -13.23 -9.25
CA PHE A 468 25.73 -13.97 -9.79
C PHE A 468 27.02 -13.16 -9.65
N ASP A 469 28.05 -13.73 -9.05
CA ASP A 469 29.33 -13.06 -8.77
C ASP A 469 30.34 -13.10 -9.94
N GLY A 470 29.94 -13.71 -11.06
CA GLY A 470 30.82 -13.99 -12.20
C GLY A 470 31.31 -15.45 -12.27
N LYS A 471 31.11 -16.24 -11.22
CA LYS A 471 31.49 -17.65 -11.10
C LYS A 471 30.35 -18.54 -10.64
N GLN A 472 29.61 -18.12 -9.63
CA GLN A 472 28.55 -18.90 -9.01
C GLN A 472 27.39 -17.97 -8.55
N TYR A 473 26.21 -18.55 -8.35
CA TYR A 473 25.05 -17.87 -7.85
C TYR A 473 25.11 -17.71 -6.33
N LEU A 474 24.42 -16.68 -5.80
CA LEU A 474 24.35 -16.42 -4.35
C LEU A 474 23.87 -17.63 -3.57
N ILE A 475 22.87 -18.38 -4.12
CA ILE A 475 22.31 -19.58 -3.50
C ILE A 475 23.36 -20.69 -3.28
N GLU A 476 24.45 -20.72 -4.04
CA GLU A 476 25.53 -21.67 -3.88
C GLU A 476 26.41 -21.36 -2.67
N LYS A 477 26.38 -20.09 -2.20
CA LYS A 477 27.15 -19.60 -1.05
C LYS A 477 26.34 -19.51 0.23
N TYR A 478 25.11 -19.02 0.13
CA TYR A 478 24.24 -18.70 1.26
C TYR A 478 22.83 -19.22 1.04
N ALA A 479 22.17 -19.62 2.12
CA ALA A 479 20.72 -19.78 2.12
C ALA A 479 20.07 -18.40 2.10
N VAL A 480 19.04 -18.21 1.26
CA VAL A 480 18.44 -16.87 1.00
C VAL A 480 16.97 -16.87 1.34
N ALA A 481 16.56 -15.95 2.21
CA ALA A 481 15.18 -15.65 2.52
C ALA A 481 14.88 -14.16 2.29
N THR A 482 13.61 -13.81 2.28
CA THR A 482 13.11 -12.44 2.15
C THR A 482 12.20 -12.12 3.33
N SER A 483 12.25 -10.89 3.83
CA SER A 483 11.27 -10.38 4.80
C SER A 483 10.72 -9.05 4.30
N PRO A 484 9.40 -8.81 4.39
CA PRO A 484 8.84 -7.50 4.08
C PRO A 484 9.23 -6.44 5.13
N GLY A 485 9.58 -6.85 6.34
CA GLY A 485 10.10 -6.09 7.45
C GLY A 485 10.44 -7.05 8.59
N LEU A 486 11.50 -6.78 9.33
CA LEU A 486 11.92 -7.65 10.44
C LEU A 486 10.90 -7.62 11.60
N THR A 487 10.30 -6.45 11.84
CA THR A 487 9.31 -6.25 12.90
C THR A 487 7.98 -6.96 12.65
N LEU A 488 7.74 -7.45 11.42
CA LEU A 488 6.49 -8.08 11.00
C LEU A 488 6.41 -9.57 11.28
N PHE A 489 7.53 -10.23 11.58
CA PHE A 489 7.60 -11.68 11.81
C PHE A 489 8.45 -12.01 13.04
N ASP A 490 8.12 -13.14 13.68
CA ASP A 490 8.86 -13.66 14.84
C ASP A 490 9.73 -14.85 14.38
N PRO A 491 11.07 -14.70 14.22
CA PRO A 491 11.96 -15.74 13.74
C PRO A 491 12.25 -16.78 14.82
N LYS A 492 11.29 -17.65 15.09
CA LYS A 492 11.45 -18.78 16.02
C LYS A 492 11.60 -20.08 15.27
N PRO A 493 12.42 -21.02 15.76
CA PRO A 493 12.54 -22.36 15.19
C PRO A 493 11.20 -23.08 15.15
N PHE A 494 11.04 -23.93 14.13
CA PHE A 494 9.87 -24.78 13.99
C PHE A 494 9.75 -25.76 15.19
N GLN A 495 8.74 -25.60 16.05
CA GLN A 495 8.67 -26.27 17.35
C GLN A 495 7.63 -27.39 17.47
N ARG A 496 6.86 -27.68 16.44
CA ARG A 496 5.78 -28.70 16.55
C ARG A 496 6.34 -30.11 16.58
N LYS A 497 5.93 -30.90 17.59
CA LYS A 497 6.28 -32.34 17.69
C LYS A 497 5.63 -33.19 16.59
N THR A 498 4.45 -32.82 16.13
CA THR A 498 3.70 -33.50 15.06
C THR A 498 3.36 -32.44 13.97
N VAL A 499 3.86 -32.67 12.78
CA VAL A 499 3.55 -31.81 11.63
C VAL A 499 2.28 -32.35 10.96
N SER A 500 1.20 -31.57 11.05
CA SER A 500 -0.04 -31.83 10.31
C SER A 500 -0.07 -30.91 9.08
N THR A 501 -0.38 -31.47 7.91
CA THR A 501 -0.38 -30.75 6.64
C THR A 501 -1.74 -30.79 5.98
N LEU A 502 -2.25 -29.64 5.52
CA LEU A 502 -3.40 -29.52 4.63
C LEU A 502 -2.89 -29.28 3.22
N LEU A 503 -3.22 -30.18 2.30
CA LEU A 503 -2.85 -30.09 0.89
C LEU A 503 -4.10 -29.75 0.09
N LEU A 504 -4.05 -28.64 -0.65
CA LEU A 504 -5.13 -28.12 -1.48
C LEU A 504 -4.62 -28.06 -2.92
N GLY A 505 -5.34 -28.69 -3.85
CA GLY A 505 -4.91 -28.73 -5.25
C GLY A 505 -6.05 -28.52 -6.23
N MET A 506 -5.86 -27.66 -7.23
CA MET A 506 -6.77 -27.49 -8.35
C MET A 506 -6.05 -27.80 -9.65
N SER A 507 -6.19 -29.02 -10.15
CA SER A 507 -5.57 -29.45 -11.41
C SER A 507 -6.51 -29.24 -12.61
N ASP A 508 -7.82 -29.27 -12.38
CA ASP A 508 -8.88 -29.04 -13.38
C ASP A 508 -9.88 -28.01 -12.82
N PRO A 509 -9.93 -26.79 -13.36
CA PRO A 509 -10.75 -25.72 -12.80
C PRO A 509 -12.25 -25.99 -13.00
N GLY A 510 -13.03 -25.76 -11.94
CA GLY A 510 -14.48 -25.93 -11.92
C GLY A 510 -15.25 -24.67 -12.33
N GLY A 511 -16.23 -24.32 -11.49
CA GLY A 511 -17.11 -23.14 -11.68
C GLY A 511 -16.41 -21.79 -11.51
N VAL A 512 -15.24 -21.77 -10.86
CA VAL A 512 -14.45 -20.54 -10.64
C VAL A 512 -14.15 -19.76 -11.93
N VAL A 513 -14.03 -20.45 -13.07
CA VAL A 513 -13.71 -19.81 -14.37
C VAL A 513 -14.77 -18.78 -14.77
N GLU A 514 -16.03 -19.02 -14.42
CA GLU A 514 -17.15 -18.11 -14.73
C GLU A 514 -17.14 -16.84 -13.87
N LYS A 515 -16.35 -16.85 -12.79
CA LYS A 515 -16.21 -15.75 -11.83
C LYS A 515 -14.95 -14.90 -12.06
N LEU A 516 -14.10 -15.30 -13.02
CA LEU A 516 -12.84 -14.58 -13.29
C LEU A 516 -13.12 -13.20 -13.91
N PRO A 517 -12.45 -12.14 -13.43
CA PRO A 517 -12.48 -10.82 -14.05
C PRO A 517 -11.94 -10.85 -15.49
N ALA A 518 -12.57 -10.12 -16.42
CA ALA A 518 -12.15 -10.06 -17.81
C ALA A 518 -10.67 -9.70 -18.04
N PRO A 519 -10.05 -8.75 -17.29
CA PRO A 519 -8.62 -8.47 -17.39
C PRO A 519 -7.74 -9.67 -17.04
N VAL A 520 -8.15 -10.48 -16.06
CA VAL A 520 -7.42 -11.67 -15.62
C VAL A 520 -7.46 -12.74 -16.72
N ILE A 521 -8.63 -12.95 -17.34
CA ILE A 521 -8.77 -13.87 -18.48
C ILE A 521 -7.90 -13.43 -19.64
N SER A 522 -7.84 -12.12 -19.95
CA SER A 522 -6.92 -11.56 -20.95
C SER A 522 -5.47 -11.95 -20.69
N GLY A 523 -5.02 -11.81 -19.45
CA GLY A 523 -3.66 -12.18 -19.05
C GLY A 523 -3.37 -13.66 -19.25
N PHE A 524 -4.29 -14.55 -18.89
CA PHE A 524 -4.12 -16.01 -19.09
C PHE A 524 -4.10 -16.42 -20.57
N ILE A 525 -4.86 -15.72 -21.43
CA ILE A 525 -4.87 -16.01 -22.88
C ILE A 525 -3.65 -15.41 -23.61
N HIS A 526 -2.77 -14.65 -22.92
CA HIS A 526 -1.60 -13.94 -23.50
C HIS A 526 -1.99 -13.09 -24.72
N ILE A 527 -2.97 -12.20 -24.56
CA ILE A 527 -3.35 -11.23 -25.57
C ILE A 527 -2.42 -10.01 -25.42
N ASP A 528 -1.19 -10.14 -25.91
CA ASP A 528 -0.31 -8.99 -26.08
C ASP A 528 -0.70 -8.23 -27.35
N GLU A 529 -1.13 -6.99 -27.22
CA GLU A 529 -1.40 -6.08 -28.35
C GLU A 529 -0.15 -5.74 -29.18
N ASN A 530 1.05 -6.10 -28.70
CA ASN A 530 2.34 -5.74 -29.32
C ASN A 530 3.10 -6.86 -30.01
N SER A 531 2.53 -8.04 -30.25
CA SER A 531 3.26 -9.16 -30.87
C SER A 531 3.23 -9.21 -32.41
N ASP A 532 2.83 -8.14 -33.09
CA ASP A 532 2.75 -8.12 -34.58
C ASP A 532 4.04 -7.65 -35.29
N THR A 533 5.17 -7.53 -34.58
CA THR A 533 6.48 -7.18 -35.19
C THR A 533 7.57 -8.22 -34.97
N SER A 534 7.33 -9.48 -35.35
CA SER A 534 8.39 -10.46 -35.58
C SER A 534 8.08 -11.40 -36.73
N LYS A 535 8.05 -10.87 -37.93
CA LYS A 535 8.44 -11.58 -39.12
C LYS A 535 9.98 -11.50 -39.18
N ASP A 536 10.63 -12.67 -39.34
CA ASP A 536 12.05 -12.92 -39.55
C ASP A 536 12.88 -13.30 -38.29
N THR A 537 12.72 -14.58 -37.93
CA THR A 537 13.87 -15.35 -37.40
C THR A 537 13.83 -16.78 -37.96
N PRO A 538 14.97 -17.33 -38.47
CA PRO A 538 14.97 -18.61 -39.12
C PRO A 538 14.76 -19.76 -38.13
N ALA A 539 14.02 -20.75 -38.60
CA ALA A 539 13.83 -22.03 -37.92
C ALA A 539 15.13 -22.80 -37.85
N GLU A 540 15.71 -22.93 -36.66
CA GLU A 540 16.61 -24.03 -36.28
C GLU A 540 16.83 -23.99 -34.77
N THR A 541 15.94 -24.63 -34.02
CA THR A 541 16.23 -25.43 -32.81
C THR A 541 14.91 -26.04 -32.33
N GLN A 542 14.49 -27.12 -32.95
CA GLN A 542 13.36 -27.92 -32.43
C GLN A 542 13.87 -28.74 -31.24
N SER A 543 13.74 -28.23 -30.04
CA SER A 543 13.67 -29.06 -28.84
C SER A 543 12.32 -29.77 -28.82
N LYS A 544 12.27 -31.03 -28.44
CA LYS A 544 11.10 -31.90 -28.38
C LYS A 544 10.04 -31.26 -27.46
N GLU A 545 9.13 -30.46 -28.02
CA GLU A 545 7.89 -30.13 -27.37
C GLU A 545 7.03 -31.37 -27.27
N THR A 546 6.52 -31.67 -26.07
CA THR A 546 5.58 -32.76 -25.87
C THR A 546 4.27 -32.45 -26.60
N GLU A 547 3.56 -33.48 -27.05
CA GLU A 547 2.28 -33.37 -27.79
C GLU A 547 1.23 -32.51 -27.07
N ASN A 548 1.26 -32.48 -25.73
CA ASN A 548 0.44 -31.62 -24.86
C ASN A 548 0.74 -30.11 -25.03
N SER A 549 2.01 -29.71 -25.14
CA SER A 549 2.40 -28.30 -25.32
C SER A 549 1.95 -27.75 -26.68
N ARG A 550 1.94 -28.58 -27.73
CA ARG A 550 1.45 -28.20 -29.05
C ARG A 550 -0.07 -28.00 -29.07
N ASN A 551 -0.84 -28.89 -28.44
CA ASN A 551 -2.29 -28.81 -28.35
C ASN A 551 -2.75 -27.56 -27.56
N LEU A 552 -2.07 -27.21 -26.45
CA LEU A 552 -2.35 -26.00 -25.67
C LEU A 552 -2.07 -24.71 -26.48
N SER A 553 -1.01 -24.69 -27.28
CA SER A 553 -0.65 -23.55 -28.13
C SER A 553 -1.66 -23.35 -29.29
N GLU A 554 -2.21 -24.41 -29.86
CA GLU A 554 -3.24 -24.33 -30.91
C GLU A 554 -4.58 -23.84 -30.35
N LYS A 555 -5.00 -24.35 -29.19
CA LYS A 555 -6.22 -23.90 -28.50
C LYS A 555 -6.12 -22.45 -28.04
N GLY A 556 -4.98 -22.01 -27.53
CA GLY A 556 -4.72 -20.62 -27.19
C GLY A 556 -4.79 -19.66 -28.38
N ARG A 557 -4.35 -20.11 -29.59
CA ARG A 557 -4.54 -19.35 -30.84
C ARG A 557 -6.00 -19.21 -31.21
N SER A 558 -6.80 -20.26 -31.04
CA SER A 558 -8.25 -20.24 -31.31
C SER A 558 -8.99 -19.26 -30.39
N LEU A 559 -8.66 -19.23 -29.08
CA LEU A 559 -9.24 -18.27 -28.13
C LEU A 559 -8.86 -16.82 -28.47
N ARG A 560 -7.61 -16.56 -28.83
CA ARG A 560 -7.14 -15.24 -29.28
C ARG A 560 -7.86 -14.76 -30.52
N GLU A 561 -8.12 -15.64 -31.49
CA GLU A 561 -8.91 -15.31 -32.65
C GLU A 561 -10.36 -14.97 -32.30
N LEU A 562 -11.00 -15.69 -31.38
CA LEU A 562 -12.34 -15.39 -30.90
C LEU A 562 -12.41 -14.00 -30.23
N VAL A 563 -11.43 -13.66 -29.40
CA VAL A 563 -11.36 -12.33 -28.76
C VAL A 563 -11.14 -11.23 -29.80
N ARG A 564 -10.26 -11.43 -30.79
CA ARG A 564 -10.06 -10.47 -31.89
C ARG A 564 -11.33 -10.28 -32.74
N LYS A 565 -12.02 -11.36 -33.07
CA LYS A 565 -13.29 -11.32 -33.82
C LYS A 565 -14.39 -10.57 -33.06
N ASN A 566 -14.35 -10.56 -31.76
CA ASN A 566 -15.33 -9.91 -30.88
C ASN A 566 -14.84 -8.54 -30.32
N ASN A 567 -13.93 -7.87 -31.05
CA ASN A 567 -13.39 -6.56 -30.71
C ASN A 567 -12.85 -6.45 -29.26
N GLY A 568 -12.29 -7.54 -28.72
CA GLY A 568 -11.74 -7.58 -27.36
C GLY A 568 -12.80 -7.69 -26.24
N ASN A 569 -14.08 -7.84 -26.55
CA ASN A 569 -15.15 -7.89 -25.55
C ASN A 569 -15.24 -9.28 -24.89
N ILE A 570 -14.33 -9.52 -23.91
CA ILE A 570 -14.27 -10.78 -23.15
C ILE A 570 -15.54 -11.00 -22.33
N ALA A 571 -16.14 -9.92 -21.78
CA ALA A 571 -17.35 -10.04 -20.96
C ALA A 571 -18.55 -10.61 -21.74
N GLU A 572 -18.61 -10.36 -23.05
CA GLU A 572 -19.62 -10.96 -23.94
C GLU A 572 -19.29 -12.41 -24.27
N LEU A 573 -18.03 -12.71 -24.55
CA LEU A 573 -17.54 -14.06 -24.83
C LEU A 573 -17.72 -15.00 -23.64
N MET A 574 -17.64 -14.52 -22.40
CA MET A 574 -17.91 -15.30 -21.19
C MET A 574 -19.37 -15.78 -21.07
N ARG A 575 -20.26 -15.38 -21.95
CA ARG A 575 -21.61 -15.97 -22.09
C ARG A 575 -21.63 -17.20 -22.99
N SER A 576 -20.55 -17.49 -23.70
CA SER A 576 -20.42 -18.63 -24.59
C SER A 576 -19.82 -19.83 -23.85
N ALA A 577 -20.57 -20.96 -23.84
CA ALA A 577 -20.08 -22.21 -23.24
C ALA A 577 -18.78 -22.70 -23.90
N GLU A 578 -18.62 -22.48 -25.21
CA GLU A 578 -17.43 -22.84 -25.98
C GLU A 578 -16.20 -22.04 -25.53
N PHE A 579 -16.38 -20.73 -25.32
CA PHE A 579 -15.30 -19.86 -24.83
C PHE A 579 -14.89 -20.24 -23.39
N ILE A 580 -15.88 -20.44 -22.50
CA ILE A 580 -15.63 -20.90 -21.12
C ILE A 580 -14.88 -22.24 -21.11
N ALA A 581 -15.30 -23.21 -21.94
CA ALA A 581 -14.62 -24.49 -22.05
C ALA A 581 -13.18 -24.34 -22.55
N GLY A 582 -12.93 -23.42 -23.49
CA GLY A 582 -11.59 -23.09 -23.97
C GLY A 582 -10.70 -22.47 -22.87
N VAL A 583 -11.25 -21.53 -22.10
CA VAL A 583 -10.55 -20.92 -20.95
C VAL A 583 -10.25 -21.97 -19.87
N LYS A 584 -11.23 -22.84 -19.54
CA LYS A 584 -11.00 -23.97 -18.60
C LYS A 584 -9.83 -24.84 -19.03
N GLU A 585 -9.79 -25.22 -20.30
CA GLU A 585 -8.70 -26.05 -20.82
C GLU A 585 -7.33 -25.37 -20.75
N GLN A 586 -7.29 -24.05 -20.98
CA GLN A 586 -6.06 -23.26 -20.86
C GLN A 586 -5.57 -23.13 -19.40
N LEU A 587 -6.49 -23.17 -18.44
CA LEU A 587 -6.20 -23.04 -17.00
C LEU A 587 -5.94 -24.39 -16.31
N LYS A 588 -5.91 -25.52 -17.03
CA LYS A 588 -5.55 -26.82 -16.44
C LYS A 588 -4.10 -26.83 -15.99
N LEU A 589 -3.88 -27.37 -14.80
CA LEU A 589 -2.58 -27.57 -14.18
C LEU A 589 -2.36 -29.06 -13.86
N PRO A 590 -2.09 -29.93 -14.87
CA PRO A 590 -2.01 -31.38 -14.67
C PRO A 590 -0.91 -31.77 -13.68
N GLY A 591 0.18 -31.03 -13.56
CA GLY A 591 1.25 -31.26 -12.61
C GLY A 591 0.85 -31.06 -11.16
N VAL A 592 -0.14 -30.21 -10.88
CA VAL A 592 -0.69 -29.99 -9.52
C VAL A 592 -1.18 -31.30 -8.92
N LYS A 593 -1.92 -32.10 -9.68
CA LYS A 593 -2.40 -33.41 -9.21
C LYS A 593 -1.24 -34.35 -8.85
N GLN A 594 -0.20 -34.36 -9.67
CA GLN A 594 1.01 -35.15 -9.43
C GLN A 594 1.74 -34.66 -8.16
N GLU A 595 1.91 -33.37 -8.03
CA GLU A 595 2.59 -32.72 -6.89
C GLU A 595 1.88 -33.04 -5.58
N VAL A 596 0.58 -32.71 -5.43
CA VAL A 596 -0.14 -32.88 -4.15
C VAL A 596 -0.35 -34.36 -3.81
N THR A 597 -0.44 -35.25 -4.82
CA THR A 597 -0.54 -36.70 -4.57
C THR A 597 0.78 -37.26 -4.03
N ALA A 598 1.91 -36.88 -4.63
CA ALA A 598 3.22 -37.28 -4.14
C ALA A 598 3.49 -36.75 -2.72
N LEU A 599 3.16 -35.47 -2.48
CA LEU A 599 3.29 -34.88 -1.15
C LEU A 599 2.38 -35.58 -0.12
N SER A 600 1.17 -35.97 -0.49
CA SER A 600 0.27 -36.73 0.39
C SER A 600 0.83 -38.10 0.78
N GLN A 601 1.57 -38.75 -0.11
CA GLN A 601 2.26 -40.00 0.19
C GLN A 601 3.53 -39.81 1.04
N GLN A 602 4.23 -38.72 0.83
CA GLN A 602 5.47 -38.36 1.51
C GLN A 602 5.25 -37.86 2.94
N LEU A 603 4.22 -37.03 3.15
CA LEU A 603 3.94 -36.37 4.43
C LEU A 603 3.06 -37.26 5.32
N GLY A 604 3.48 -37.51 6.54
CA GLY A 604 2.85 -38.48 7.42
C GLY A 604 1.39 -38.18 7.78
N LYS A 605 1.14 -37.09 8.54
CA LYS A 605 -0.22 -36.67 8.93
C LYS A 605 -0.69 -35.58 7.99
N ASN A 606 -1.47 -35.95 6.99
CA ASN A 606 -1.99 -34.98 6.03
C ASN A 606 -3.46 -35.17 5.68
N LYS A 607 -4.08 -34.12 5.13
CA LYS A 607 -5.40 -34.14 4.49
C LYS A 607 -5.23 -33.54 3.10
N LEU A 608 -5.79 -34.22 2.09
CA LEU A 608 -5.77 -33.77 0.70
C LEU A 608 -7.19 -33.40 0.25
N LEU A 609 -7.35 -32.18 -0.26
CA LEU A 609 -8.51 -31.71 -1.00
C LEU A 609 -8.05 -31.40 -2.44
N LEU A 610 -8.56 -32.16 -3.40
CA LEU A 610 -8.15 -32.06 -4.82
C LEU A 610 -9.35 -31.80 -5.70
N ASP A 611 -9.23 -30.89 -6.65
CA ASP A 611 -10.23 -30.53 -7.65
C ASP A 611 -11.61 -30.21 -7.01
N ASN A 612 -12.67 -30.94 -7.32
CA ASN A 612 -14.02 -30.74 -6.79
C ASN A 612 -14.14 -30.87 -5.26
N HIS A 613 -13.13 -31.37 -4.58
CA HIS A 613 -13.06 -31.36 -3.11
C HIS A 613 -12.37 -30.10 -2.57
N PHE A 614 -11.66 -29.34 -3.39
CA PHE A 614 -11.07 -28.07 -3.01
C PHE A 614 -12.06 -26.93 -3.26
N THR A 615 -13.13 -26.87 -2.48
CA THR A 615 -14.08 -25.74 -2.43
C THR A 615 -13.81 -24.88 -1.20
N ILE A 616 -14.31 -23.64 -1.21
CA ILE A 616 -14.18 -22.74 -0.05
C ILE A 616 -14.84 -23.34 1.19
N GLU A 617 -15.99 -24.00 1.01
CA GLU A 617 -16.73 -24.65 2.12
C GLU A 617 -15.91 -25.79 2.74
N HIS A 618 -15.41 -26.74 1.95
CA HIS A 618 -14.59 -27.84 2.47
C HIS A 618 -13.28 -27.33 3.10
N PHE A 619 -12.66 -26.30 2.51
CA PHE A 619 -11.48 -25.70 3.13
C PHE A 619 -11.80 -25.12 4.51
N LYS A 620 -12.93 -24.42 4.65
CA LYS A 620 -13.41 -23.87 5.92
C LYS A 620 -13.66 -24.98 6.95
N GLU A 621 -14.34 -26.06 6.56
CA GLU A 621 -14.60 -27.20 7.43
C GLU A 621 -13.29 -27.78 7.97
N GLU A 622 -12.30 -28.03 7.12
CA GLU A 622 -11.03 -28.64 7.53
C GLU A 622 -10.22 -27.75 8.48
N VAL A 623 -10.12 -26.45 8.23
CA VAL A 623 -9.39 -25.53 9.13
C VAL A 623 -10.12 -25.34 10.47
N MET A 624 -11.45 -25.52 10.51
CA MET A 624 -12.22 -25.52 11.76
C MET A 624 -12.03 -26.83 12.57
N LEU A 625 -11.72 -27.94 11.92
CA LEU A 625 -11.51 -29.23 12.60
C LEU A 625 -10.15 -29.29 13.31
N SER A 626 -9.07 -28.85 12.67
CA SER A 626 -7.70 -28.99 13.18
C SER A 626 -6.79 -27.83 12.84
N PRO A 627 -5.91 -27.42 13.78
CA PRO A 627 -4.84 -26.47 13.46
C PRO A 627 -3.75 -27.19 12.66
N TYR A 628 -3.64 -26.88 11.37
CA TYR A 628 -2.58 -27.39 10.52
C TYR A 628 -1.29 -26.60 10.70
N ALA A 629 -0.14 -27.32 10.78
CA ALA A 629 1.17 -26.69 10.85
C ALA A 629 1.62 -26.18 9.47
N ILE A 630 1.23 -26.88 8.42
CA ILE A 630 1.54 -26.54 7.04
C ILE A 630 0.23 -26.49 6.25
N VAL A 631 0.03 -25.43 5.49
CA VAL A 631 -1.03 -25.34 4.48
C VAL A 631 -0.36 -25.17 3.13
N HIS A 632 -0.57 -26.11 2.23
CA HIS A 632 -0.02 -26.10 0.89
C HIS A 632 -1.14 -25.96 -0.14
N ILE A 633 -1.13 -24.87 -0.91
CA ILE A 633 -2.12 -24.56 -1.93
C ILE A 633 -1.44 -24.57 -3.29
N ALA A 634 -1.77 -25.56 -4.12
CA ALA A 634 -1.30 -25.69 -5.49
C ALA A 634 -2.45 -25.32 -6.44
N SER A 635 -2.50 -24.07 -6.85
CA SER A 635 -3.57 -23.52 -7.69
C SER A 635 -3.11 -22.22 -8.34
N HIS A 636 -3.85 -21.76 -9.36
CA HIS A 636 -3.65 -20.40 -9.85
C HIS A 636 -3.92 -19.38 -8.74
N GLY A 637 -3.06 -18.38 -8.66
CA GLY A 637 -3.22 -17.20 -7.83
C GLY A 637 -2.81 -15.96 -8.60
N VAL A 638 -3.52 -14.87 -8.41
CA VAL A 638 -3.22 -13.57 -8.97
C VAL A 638 -2.93 -12.62 -7.83
N PHE A 639 -1.78 -11.98 -7.84
CA PHE A 639 -1.41 -10.94 -6.88
C PHE A 639 -1.28 -9.61 -7.61
N GLY A 640 -2.22 -8.70 -7.33
CA GLY A 640 -2.27 -7.35 -7.88
C GLY A 640 -1.59 -6.33 -6.98
N SER A 641 -1.89 -5.05 -7.23
CA SER A 641 -1.32 -3.91 -6.50
C SER A 641 -1.92 -3.68 -5.11
N ASN A 642 -3.02 -4.35 -4.77
CA ASN A 642 -3.72 -4.28 -3.48
C ASN A 642 -4.39 -5.61 -3.13
N ALA A 643 -4.92 -5.71 -1.90
CA ALA A 643 -5.59 -6.92 -1.42
C ALA A 643 -6.84 -7.29 -2.22
N GLU A 644 -7.63 -6.31 -2.67
CA GLU A 644 -8.87 -6.55 -3.43
C GLU A 644 -8.62 -7.20 -4.81
N SER A 645 -7.50 -6.82 -5.46
CA SER A 645 -7.08 -7.38 -6.75
C SER A 645 -6.27 -8.69 -6.62
N SER A 646 -6.11 -9.20 -5.40
CA SER A 646 -5.31 -10.37 -5.10
C SER A 646 -6.17 -11.52 -4.60
N PHE A 647 -6.07 -12.69 -5.25
CA PHE A 647 -6.86 -13.89 -4.91
C PHE A 647 -6.17 -15.18 -5.33
N LEU A 648 -6.59 -16.27 -4.73
CA LEU A 648 -6.30 -17.65 -5.15
C LEU A 648 -7.57 -18.26 -5.76
N MET A 649 -7.41 -19.23 -6.65
CA MET A 649 -8.54 -19.94 -7.24
C MET A 649 -8.81 -21.25 -6.48
N SER A 650 -10.01 -21.42 -5.93
CA SER A 650 -10.55 -22.72 -5.57
C SER A 650 -11.29 -23.34 -6.74
N TYR A 651 -11.86 -24.52 -6.60
CA TYR A 651 -12.63 -25.15 -7.67
C TYR A 651 -13.92 -24.41 -7.99
N ASP A 652 -14.55 -23.78 -7.01
CA ASP A 652 -15.87 -23.17 -7.08
C ASP A 652 -15.87 -21.64 -7.05
N ASP A 653 -14.84 -21.01 -6.45
CA ASP A 653 -14.83 -19.55 -6.23
C ASP A 653 -13.42 -18.94 -6.17
N LEU A 654 -13.37 -17.61 -6.16
CA LEU A 654 -12.18 -16.81 -5.88
C LEU A 654 -12.01 -16.67 -4.37
N LEU A 655 -10.85 -17.05 -3.86
CA LEU A 655 -10.47 -16.92 -2.45
C LEU A 655 -9.63 -15.65 -2.30
N HIS A 656 -10.26 -14.54 -1.96
CA HIS A 656 -9.57 -13.27 -1.73
C HIS A 656 -8.73 -13.30 -0.45
N ILE A 657 -7.78 -12.38 -0.33
CA ILE A 657 -6.89 -12.32 0.84
C ILE A 657 -7.69 -12.16 2.15
N ASP A 658 -8.77 -11.37 2.12
CA ASP A 658 -9.65 -11.16 3.28
C ASP A 658 -10.43 -12.42 3.67
N ASP A 659 -10.82 -13.24 2.68
CA ASP A 659 -11.46 -14.54 2.95
C ASP A 659 -10.50 -15.50 3.67
N LEU A 660 -9.22 -15.49 3.25
CA LEU A 660 -8.18 -16.27 3.96
C LEU A 660 -8.02 -15.81 5.41
N GLU A 661 -8.05 -14.51 5.67
CA GLU A 661 -8.04 -13.98 7.05
C GLU A 661 -9.23 -14.53 7.85
N MET A 662 -10.45 -14.42 7.32
CA MET A 662 -11.65 -14.90 8.00
C MET A 662 -11.62 -16.42 8.26
N LEU A 663 -11.10 -17.21 7.31
CA LEU A 663 -11.00 -18.65 7.43
C LEU A 663 -9.95 -19.09 8.46
N LEU A 664 -8.84 -18.37 8.53
CA LEU A 664 -7.69 -18.75 9.36
C LEU A 664 -7.61 -17.97 10.69
N LYS A 665 -8.47 -16.96 10.89
CA LYS A 665 -8.60 -16.23 12.16
C LYS A 665 -9.47 -17.01 13.14
N SER A 666 -8.85 -17.90 13.90
CA SER A 666 -9.53 -18.63 14.97
C SER A 666 -8.62 -18.78 16.18
N ASP A 667 -9.19 -18.91 17.39
CA ASP A 667 -8.45 -19.13 18.64
C ASP A 667 -7.47 -20.32 18.57
N LYS A 668 -7.70 -21.26 17.65
CA LYS A 668 -6.82 -22.40 17.43
C LYS A 668 -5.51 -21.97 16.75
N PHE A 669 -5.60 -21.15 15.70
CA PHE A 669 -4.42 -20.65 15.00
C PHE A 669 -3.70 -19.53 15.75
N GLU A 670 -4.37 -18.81 16.64
CA GLU A 670 -3.69 -17.91 17.58
C GLU A 670 -2.75 -18.67 18.53
N LYS A 671 -3.19 -19.82 19.02
CA LYS A 671 -2.40 -20.68 19.92
C LYS A 671 -1.36 -21.51 19.18
N GLU A 672 -1.71 -22.01 18.01
CA GLU A 672 -0.89 -22.86 17.15
C GLU A 672 -0.85 -22.28 15.72
N PRO A 673 -0.07 -21.22 15.47
CA PRO A 673 -0.03 -20.56 14.17
C PRO A 673 0.44 -21.49 13.07
N ILE A 674 0.05 -21.20 11.83
CA ILE A 674 0.58 -21.86 10.64
C ILE A 674 2.08 -21.57 10.56
N GLU A 675 2.90 -22.62 10.56
CA GLU A 675 4.36 -22.48 10.46
C GLU A 675 4.79 -22.16 9.02
N LEU A 676 4.08 -22.73 8.04
CA LEU A 676 4.38 -22.52 6.63
C LEU A 676 3.11 -22.55 5.78
N LEU A 677 2.86 -21.47 5.06
CA LEU A 677 1.90 -21.40 3.96
C LEU A 677 2.65 -21.52 2.64
N THR A 678 2.40 -22.57 1.86
CA THR A 678 3.01 -22.74 0.53
C THR A 678 1.98 -22.41 -0.54
N LEU A 679 2.36 -21.54 -1.49
CA LEU A 679 1.56 -21.13 -2.65
C LEU A 679 2.30 -21.56 -3.90
N SER A 680 1.98 -22.78 -4.38
CA SER A 680 2.56 -23.35 -5.61
C SER A 680 1.74 -22.95 -6.83
N ALA A 681 2.38 -22.50 -7.90
CA ALA A 681 1.77 -22.05 -9.17
C ALA A 681 1.11 -20.63 -9.15
N CYS A 682 1.52 -19.74 -8.27
CA CYS A 682 1.03 -18.35 -8.24
C CYS A 682 1.67 -17.48 -9.33
N GLN A 683 0.90 -16.51 -9.83
CA GLN A 683 1.34 -15.49 -10.77
C GLN A 683 1.30 -14.11 -10.12
N THR A 684 2.43 -13.41 -10.03
CA THR A 684 2.45 -11.99 -9.66
C THR A 684 2.14 -11.12 -10.88
N ALA A 685 1.49 -9.98 -10.67
CA ALA A 685 1.22 -9.01 -11.74
C ALA A 685 2.54 -8.56 -12.40
N GLU A 686 2.59 -8.59 -13.72
CA GLU A 686 3.81 -8.32 -14.47
C GLU A 686 4.24 -6.85 -14.31
N GLY A 687 5.46 -6.65 -13.79
CA GLY A 687 6.06 -5.32 -13.63
C GLY A 687 5.58 -4.52 -12.42
N ASP A 688 4.61 -5.00 -11.65
CA ASP A 688 4.14 -4.35 -10.42
C ASP A 688 5.01 -4.78 -9.22
N ASP A 689 5.77 -3.86 -8.66
CA ASP A 689 6.67 -4.10 -7.53
C ASP A 689 5.94 -4.20 -6.17
N ARG A 690 4.62 -3.98 -6.14
CA ARG A 690 3.75 -4.24 -4.98
C ARG A 690 3.17 -5.66 -4.99
N ALA A 691 3.06 -6.29 -6.15
CA ALA A 691 2.49 -7.65 -6.24
C ALA A 691 3.19 -8.68 -5.32
N PRO A 692 4.53 -8.66 -5.12
CA PRO A 692 5.18 -9.52 -4.14
C PRO A 692 4.80 -9.22 -2.67
N LEU A 693 4.24 -8.04 -2.36
CA LEU A 693 3.64 -7.77 -1.05
C LEU A 693 2.42 -8.66 -0.80
N GLY A 694 1.76 -9.12 -1.86
CA GLY A 694 0.66 -10.07 -1.77
C GLY A 694 1.03 -11.34 -1.01
N PHE A 695 2.21 -11.92 -1.25
CA PHE A 695 2.71 -13.06 -0.49
C PHE A 695 2.88 -12.75 0.99
N SER A 696 3.47 -11.60 1.30
CA SER A 696 3.67 -11.14 2.67
C SER A 696 2.34 -10.86 3.35
N GLY A 697 1.41 -10.23 2.62
CA GLY A 697 0.07 -9.93 3.09
C GLY A 697 -0.75 -11.19 3.37
N VAL A 698 -0.71 -12.17 2.46
CA VAL A 698 -1.38 -13.47 2.66
C VAL A 698 -0.80 -14.17 3.90
N ALA A 699 0.52 -14.21 4.06
CA ALA A 699 1.14 -14.81 5.24
C ALA A 699 0.67 -14.16 6.54
N LEU A 700 0.65 -12.82 6.59
CA LEU A 700 0.23 -12.08 7.78
C LEU A 700 -1.27 -12.28 8.06
N LYS A 701 -2.14 -12.12 7.07
CA LYS A 701 -3.58 -12.33 7.23
C LYS A 701 -3.94 -13.77 7.57
N ALA A 702 -3.18 -14.74 7.07
CA ALA A 702 -3.30 -16.14 7.42
C ALA A 702 -2.71 -16.50 8.79
N HIS A 703 -2.19 -15.54 9.56
CA HIS A 703 -1.43 -15.78 10.79
C HIS A 703 -0.31 -16.84 10.61
N ALA A 704 0.27 -16.90 9.40
CA ALA A 704 1.35 -17.81 9.08
C ALA A 704 2.71 -17.18 9.41
N ARG A 705 3.62 -17.95 10.02
CA ARG A 705 4.97 -17.49 10.33
C ARG A 705 5.83 -17.28 9.09
N SER A 706 5.55 -18.02 8.03
CA SER A 706 6.25 -17.91 6.75
C SER A 706 5.36 -18.31 5.58
N ALA A 707 5.65 -17.72 4.42
CA ALA A 707 5.10 -18.15 3.14
C ALA A 707 6.21 -18.56 2.19
N LEU A 708 5.95 -19.60 1.38
CA LEU A 708 6.77 -20.02 0.25
C LEU A 708 5.94 -19.88 -1.03
N GLY A 709 6.43 -19.14 -2.00
CA GLY A 709 5.72 -18.96 -3.27
C GLY A 709 6.65 -18.62 -4.41
N THR A 710 6.09 -18.31 -5.60
CA THR A 710 6.86 -18.05 -6.81
C THR A 710 6.62 -16.64 -7.37
N LEU A 711 7.69 -16.01 -7.87
CA LEU A 711 7.64 -14.67 -8.50
C LEU A 711 7.08 -14.70 -9.94
N TRP A 712 7.07 -15.85 -10.59
CA TRP A 712 6.49 -16.06 -11.92
C TRP A 712 6.11 -17.53 -12.10
N PRO A 713 5.18 -17.85 -13.04
CA PRO A 713 4.81 -19.21 -13.35
C PRO A 713 5.99 -20.02 -13.86
N ILE A 714 6.11 -21.26 -13.42
CA ILE A 714 7.13 -22.21 -13.81
C ILE A 714 6.50 -23.49 -14.38
N SER A 715 7.31 -24.36 -14.97
CA SER A 715 6.82 -25.66 -15.42
C SER A 715 6.45 -26.57 -14.25
N ASP A 716 5.41 -27.37 -14.43
CA ASP A 716 4.92 -28.36 -13.48
C ASP A 716 6.04 -29.27 -12.95
N ASP A 717 6.94 -29.72 -13.86
CA ASP A 717 8.07 -30.58 -13.49
C ASP A 717 9.05 -29.87 -12.54
N ALA A 718 9.31 -28.58 -12.75
CA ALA A 718 10.19 -27.82 -11.86
C ALA A 718 9.55 -27.62 -10.48
N ALA A 719 8.23 -27.29 -10.44
CA ALA A 719 7.49 -27.17 -9.19
C ALA A 719 7.48 -28.49 -8.42
N PHE A 720 7.09 -29.58 -9.07
CA PHE A 720 7.06 -30.92 -8.48
C PHE A 720 8.43 -31.33 -7.90
N ASN A 721 9.50 -31.20 -8.68
CA ASN A 721 10.85 -31.55 -8.24
C ASN A 721 11.30 -30.71 -7.04
N LEU A 722 11.09 -29.39 -7.11
CA LEU A 722 11.51 -28.50 -6.03
C LEU A 722 10.72 -28.77 -4.75
N MET A 723 9.38 -28.87 -4.82
CA MET A 723 8.52 -29.07 -3.64
C MET A 723 8.78 -30.41 -2.98
N THR A 724 8.95 -31.49 -3.76
CA THR A 724 9.29 -32.82 -3.21
C THR A 724 10.61 -32.77 -2.43
N HIS A 725 11.67 -32.18 -2.99
CA HIS A 725 12.95 -32.06 -2.30
C HIS A 725 12.90 -31.09 -1.11
N PHE A 726 12.14 -30.01 -1.24
CA PHE A 726 11.95 -29.05 -0.14
C PHE A 726 11.33 -29.71 1.09
N TYR A 727 10.21 -30.40 0.91
CA TYR A 727 9.53 -31.07 2.03
C TYR A 727 10.36 -32.24 2.59
N GLN A 728 11.07 -32.98 1.75
CA GLN A 728 12.02 -33.99 2.21
C GLN A 728 13.10 -33.38 3.13
N ASN A 729 13.69 -32.27 2.72
CA ASN A 729 14.71 -31.61 3.53
C ASN A 729 14.11 -31.01 4.83
N LEU A 730 12.92 -30.42 4.77
CA LEU A 730 12.26 -29.78 5.90
C LEU A 730 11.82 -30.82 6.95
N ILE A 731 11.12 -31.88 6.52
CA ILE A 731 10.44 -32.81 7.43
C ILE A 731 11.37 -33.95 7.82
N ASP A 732 11.97 -34.68 6.83
CA ASP A 732 12.75 -35.86 7.09
C ASP A 732 14.14 -35.52 7.65
N LYS A 733 14.80 -34.50 7.06
CA LYS A 733 16.14 -34.06 7.48
C LYS A 733 16.10 -32.97 8.55
N LYS A 734 14.91 -32.45 8.91
CA LYS A 734 14.70 -31.42 9.94
C LYS A 734 15.55 -30.17 9.74
N MET A 735 15.74 -29.78 8.50
CA MET A 735 16.43 -28.51 8.16
C MET A 735 15.53 -27.32 8.47
N THR A 736 16.14 -26.13 8.68
CA THR A 736 15.37 -24.88 8.68
C THR A 736 14.74 -24.66 7.29
N LYS A 737 13.63 -23.92 7.25
CA LYS A 737 12.88 -23.67 6.00
C LYS A 737 13.79 -23.10 4.90
N VAL A 738 14.65 -22.12 5.25
CA VAL A 738 15.56 -21.51 4.27
C VAL A 738 16.62 -22.48 3.77
N LYS A 739 17.16 -23.34 4.64
CA LYS A 739 18.16 -24.35 4.23
C LYS A 739 17.51 -25.46 3.40
N ALA A 740 16.28 -25.85 3.76
CA ALA A 740 15.50 -26.82 2.98
C ALA A 740 15.25 -26.30 1.55
N LEU A 741 14.88 -25.03 1.42
CA LEU A 741 14.70 -24.37 0.12
C LEU A 741 16.02 -24.29 -0.68
N GLN A 742 17.10 -23.85 -0.02
CA GLN A 742 18.43 -23.79 -0.65
C GLN A 742 18.82 -25.14 -1.27
N GLN A 743 18.70 -26.22 -0.50
CA GLN A 743 19.07 -27.55 -0.99
C GLN A 743 18.18 -28.01 -2.13
N ALA A 744 16.87 -27.71 -2.11
CA ALA A 744 15.97 -28.02 -3.22
C ALA A 744 16.35 -27.23 -4.50
N GLN A 745 16.63 -25.94 -4.38
CA GLN A 745 17.10 -25.10 -5.51
C GLN A 745 18.44 -25.59 -6.09
N LEU A 746 19.37 -26.02 -5.23
CA LEU A 746 20.66 -26.57 -5.67
C LEU A 746 20.53 -27.91 -6.42
N VAL A 747 19.48 -28.70 -6.11
CA VAL A 747 19.20 -29.93 -6.89
C VAL A 747 18.80 -29.56 -8.32
N LEU A 748 17.88 -28.61 -8.51
CA LEU A 748 17.47 -28.17 -9.85
C LEU A 748 18.61 -27.51 -10.61
N LEU A 749 19.41 -26.66 -9.95
CA LEU A 749 20.58 -26.01 -10.55
C LEU A 749 21.58 -27.01 -11.13
N LYS A 750 21.70 -28.22 -10.57
CA LYS A 750 22.60 -29.29 -11.02
C LYS A 750 22.01 -30.12 -12.15
N GLN A 751 20.71 -30.06 -12.40
CA GLN A 751 20.05 -30.76 -13.51
C GLN A 751 20.29 -30.01 -14.83
N THR A 752 20.63 -30.70 -15.89
CA THR A 752 21.02 -30.08 -17.18
C THR A 752 19.89 -29.26 -17.80
N ASP A 753 18.66 -29.75 -17.71
CA ASP A 753 17.43 -29.17 -18.26
C ASP A 753 16.81 -28.07 -17.38
N MET A 754 17.12 -28.05 -16.08
CA MET A 754 16.62 -27.07 -15.11
C MET A 754 17.68 -26.10 -14.58
N LYS A 755 18.90 -26.12 -15.17
CA LYS A 755 20.02 -25.28 -14.74
C LYS A 755 19.78 -23.79 -14.88
N ASN A 756 18.91 -23.37 -15.83
CA ASN A 756 18.57 -21.96 -16.00
C ASN A 756 17.85 -21.43 -14.72
N PRO A 757 18.27 -20.26 -14.20
CA PRO A 757 17.66 -19.67 -12.99
C PRO A 757 16.14 -19.49 -13.07
N PHE A 758 15.57 -19.40 -14.27
CA PHE A 758 14.13 -19.38 -14.49
C PHE A 758 13.39 -20.47 -13.71
N TYR A 759 13.96 -21.69 -13.62
CA TYR A 759 13.28 -22.86 -13.05
C TYR A 759 13.37 -22.96 -11.52
N TRP A 760 14.45 -22.48 -10.90
CA TRP A 760 14.71 -22.67 -9.48
C TRP A 760 14.67 -21.35 -8.66
N SER A 761 14.99 -20.21 -9.29
CA SER A 761 15.14 -18.97 -8.55
C SER A 761 13.82 -18.29 -8.15
N PRO A 762 12.68 -18.45 -8.87
CA PRO A 762 11.45 -17.74 -8.50
C PRO A 762 10.86 -18.15 -7.17
N PHE A 763 11.25 -19.30 -6.64
CA PHE A 763 10.81 -19.73 -5.31
C PHE A 763 11.45 -18.87 -4.23
N ILE A 764 10.62 -18.10 -3.53
CA ILE A 764 11.04 -17.23 -2.45
C ILE A 764 10.36 -17.64 -1.14
N LEU A 765 11.15 -17.70 -0.07
CA LEU A 765 10.66 -17.85 1.29
C LEU A 765 10.55 -16.47 1.93
N VAL A 766 9.34 -16.13 2.38
CA VAL A 766 9.02 -14.85 3.02
C VAL A 766 8.66 -15.08 4.49
N GLY A 767 9.18 -14.24 5.39
CA GLY A 767 8.91 -14.29 6.82
C GLY A 767 9.93 -15.11 7.61
N ASN A 768 9.47 -15.94 8.55
CA ASN A 768 10.35 -16.74 9.41
C ASN A 768 11.10 -17.81 8.60
N TRP A 769 12.42 -17.67 8.53
CA TRP A 769 13.31 -18.57 7.80
C TRP A 769 13.81 -19.80 8.56
N LEU A 770 13.57 -19.87 9.90
CA LEU A 770 14.01 -20.94 10.80
C LEU A 770 13.09 -22.18 10.78
#